data_02f9bf2595e0b34458f0081708ecc358
#
_entry.id   02f9bf2595e0b34458f0081708ecc358
#
_cell.length_a   1.000
_cell.length_b   1.000
_cell.length_c   1.000
_cell.angle_alpha   90.00
_cell.angle_beta   90.00
_cell.angle_gamma   90.00
#
_symmetry.space_group_name_H-M   'P 1'
#
loop_
_entity.id
_entity.type
_entity.pdbx_description
1 polymer ?
#
loop_
_entity_poly.entity_id
_entity_poly.type
_entity_poly.pdbx_seq_one_letter_code
_entity_poly.pdbx_strand_id
1 'polypeptide(L)'
;MTNSTTQAMPPGLEADAGPALSHRQILTILSGLLLGMFLAALDQNIVSVAIVKISNSLHGFDEQAWATTAYLITATITTPLYGKLADIYGRKPFYLTAIGLFIVGSVACTFATSMYELAGFRAFQGLGAGGLMSLAFTIVGDIVPARERVRYQGYFMMVFGFATVLGPVLGGFFSDLDTLGGIAGWRWVFLVNVPVGVLAWLVVARVLNVPHQRQNHRIDWFGAVTLTICTVPLLVVAEQGRNWGWQSDRALLCYGVGGVGLLLFLLVEFLMKDAALIPLRLFKSSTFSVTIAGGFIVGIAMFGAITMVPQYFQVVRGFTPTNAGLLMLPLVMGITVGSQLGGRITKKTGRYKILPVAGTFITAVGSALYAQVHYDSVLWQPLAYCAVIGLGLGFCMQTLVIAAQNAGRRSDMGVSTAAATFFRQMGGTLGVAVFLTILFNLLPNKIIDAFGGTLPAGFDAEQLSNMQSNTSGIEALPDELKVPILIGFTNSMHWVFYVAAAVALLACLVLMFMKEIPLQDNPVPAAVRAPGPATESSWDEDQIWEGAAQALAEPEPVLAGAVGRPAAAEHRGHGSPEFAMAATGSTVTVLDSVEGFEGYGDGAIGGRIRRENGHPVPDAALTLIDQRGHQVSRATGDADGGYVIGVPETGSYVLIISATGHQPAAVTVSVGQRAQHLDLTLLGSGELSGIVRSAASGTPLYGATITLTDLRGEVVGAAMTTADGRYVCHGIVSGTYTLVAVAEHMRPSATTLTVPDAGLLRHDIEMSPMAVLAGSALAEDGRPVPDAQISVLNTTGDLTATARTDDNGRYLVTDLPQGQYTVVARGYPPSTSQITVAGGEVNHDVKLGYQLEDSQ
;
A
#
# COMPACT_ATOMS: atom_id res chain seq x y z
N MET A 1 -11.30 12.67 37.17
CA MET A 1 -11.45 14.11 36.88
C MET A 1 -10.21 14.52 36.10
N THR A 2 -10.31 14.57 34.79
CA THR A 2 -9.51 15.43 33.90
C THR A 2 -10.30 15.52 32.60
N ASN A 3 -10.88 16.68 32.39
CA ASN A 3 -11.58 17.09 31.20
C ASN A 3 -10.61 17.04 29.99
N SER A 4 -10.87 16.20 29.02
CA SER A 4 -10.37 16.35 27.67
C SER A 4 -11.31 17.26 26.90
N THR A 5 -11.07 18.53 26.94
CA THR A 5 -11.63 19.52 26.02
C THR A 5 -11.17 19.18 24.61
N THR A 6 -12.09 18.65 23.81
CA THR A 6 -11.97 18.59 22.37
C THR A 6 -11.91 20.03 21.86
N GLN A 7 -10.73 20.56 21.56
CA GLN A 7 -10.60 21.82 20.83
C GLN A 7 -11.16 21.58 19.43
N ALA A 8 -12.30 22.24 19.16
CA ALA A 8 -12.82 22.38 17.81
C ALA A 8 -11.76 23.13 16.97
N MET A 9 -11.38 22.56 15.85
CA MET A 9 -10.52 23.20 14.86
C MET A 9 -11.19 24.49 14.35
N PRO A 10 -10.44 25.58 14.19
CA PRO A 10 -11.02 26.82 13.68
C PRO A 10 -11.57 26.63 12.25
N PRO A 11 -12.72 27.21 11.92
CA PRO A 11 -13.27 27.18 10.57
C PRO A 11 -12.43 28.08 9.66
N GLY A 12 -11.60 27.46 8.80
CA GLY A 12 -10.76 28.20 7.85
C GLY A 12 -9.67 27.38 7.15
N LEU A 13 -9.45 26.12 7.51
CA LEU A 13 -8.40 25.27 6.93
C LEU A 13 -8.91 24.14 5.99
N GLU A 14 -10.16 24.24 5.54
CA GLU A 14 -10.75 23.26 4.60
C GLU A 14 -10.68 23.69 3.12
N ALA A 15 -9.97 24.75 2.81
CA ALA A 15 -9.77 25.15 1.41
C ALA A 15 -8.46 24.54 0.88
N ASP A 16 -8.56 23.80 -0.22
CA ASP A 16 -7.52 23.20 -1.06
C ASP A 16 -7.09 21.76 -0.71
N ALA A 17 -8.02 20.88 -0.87
CA ALA A 17 -7.69 19.51 -1.23
C ALA A 17 -7.25 19.46 -2.71
N GLY A 18 -5.96 19.65 -2.97
CA GLY A 18 -5.38 19.60 -4.32
C GLY A 18 -5.70 18.29 -5.07
N PRO A 19 -5.55 18.20 -6.39
CA PRO A 19 -5.93 17.04 -7.20
C PRO A 19 -5.16 15.79 -6.79
N ALA A 20 -5.79 14.61 -6.91
CA ALA A 20 -5.14 13.32 -6.69
C ALA A 20 -3.86 13.23 -7.54
N LEU A 21 -2.80 12.61 -6.99
CA LEU A 21 -1.52 12.48 -7.70
C LEU A 21 -1.74 11.86 -9.08
N SER A 22 -1.24 12.53 -10.12
CA SER A 22 -1.31 12.01 -11.48
C SER A 22 -0.45 10.76 -11.63
N HIS A 23 -0.76 9.92 -12.61
CA HIS A 23 0.02 8.72 -12.91
C HIS A 23 1.51 9.04 -13.11
N ARG A 24 1.84 10.19 -13.72
CA ARG A 24 3.24 10.64 -13.90
C ARG A 24 3.91 10.97 -12.57
N GLN A 25 3.23 11.66 -11.67
CA GLN A 25 3.75 11.95 -10.33
C GLN A 25 3.99 10.68 -9.52
N ILE A 26 3.06 9.72 -9.58
CA ILE A 26 3.22 8.41 -8.94
C ILE A 26 4.45 7.69 -9.51
N LEU A 27 4.63 7.66 -10.84
CA LEU A 27 5.81 7.05 -11.47
C LEU A 27 7.12 7.75 -11.10
N THR A 28 7.09 9.09 -10.95
CA THR A 28 8.26 9.85 -10.54
C THR A 28 8.65 9.55 -9.08
N ILE A 29 7.68 9.49 -8.16
CA ILE A 29 7.94 9.03 -6.78
C ILE A 29 8.45 7.58 -6.79
N LEU A 30 7.79 6.73 -7.56
CA LEU A 30 8.14 5.33 -7.68
C LEU A 30 9.58 5.13 -8.18
N SER A 31 10.07 5.96 -9.11
CA SER A 31 11.44 5.84 -9.61
C SER A 31 12.50 5.98 -8.51
N GLY A 32 12.30 6.90 -7.57
CA GLY A 32 13.17 7.04 -6.39
C GLY A 32 13.11 5.84 -5.45
N LEU A 33 11.89 5.30 -5.23
CA LEU A 33 11.70 4.10 -4.41
C LEU A 33 12.32 2.85 -5.06
N LEU A 34 12.18 2.72 -6.38
CA LEU A 34 12.76 1.63 -7.16
C LEU A 34 14.29 1.67 -7.13
N LEU A 35 14.90 2.86 -7.23
CA LEU A 35 16.35 3.02 -7.09
C LEU A 35 16.86 2.61 -5.71
N GLY A 36 16.16 2.99 -4.63
CA GLY A 36 16.53 2.58 -3.27
C GLY A 36 16.39 1.06 -3.07
N MET A 37 15.35 0.46 -3.60
CA MET A 37 15.17 -0.99 -3.53
C MET A 37 16.18 -1.75 -4.42
N PHE A 38 16.48 -1.21 -5.61
CA PHE A 38 17.50 -1.74 -6.49
C PHE A 38 18.86 -1.76 -5.79
N LEU A 39 19.20 -0.67 -5.09
CA LEU A 39 20.45 -0.54 -4.34
C LEU A 39 20.59 -1.69 -3.31
N ALA A 40 19.57 -1.92 -2.48
CA ALA A 40 19.61 -2.99 -1.46
C ALA A 40 19.65 -4.40 -2.09
N ALA A 41 18.88 -4.63 -3.16
CA ALA A 41 18.84 -5.91 -3.85
C ALA A 41 20.14 -6.20 -4.62
N LEU A 42 20.70 -5.20 -5.27
CA LEU A 42 21.97 -5.31 -6.01
C LEU A 42 23.11 -5.66 -5.05
N ASP A 43 23.24 -4.93 -3.95
CA ASP A 43 24.28 -5.15 -2.94
C ASP A 43 24.26 -6.58 -2.40
N GLN A 44 23.08 -7.09 -2.07
CA GLN A 44 22.92 -8.45 -1.57
C GLN A 44 23.39 -9.50 -2.58
N ASN A 45 23.04 -9.33 -3.86
CA ASN A 45 23.38 -10.30 -4.90
C ASN A 45 24.86 -10.16 -5.36
N ILE A 46 25.41 -8.95 -5.39
CA ILE A 46 26.79 -8.71 -5.80
C ILE A 46 27.79 -9.28 -4.78
N VAL A 47 27.52 -9.08 -3.48
CA VAL A 47 28.35 -9.57 -2.39
C VAL A 47 28.34 -11.10 -2.32
N SER A 48 27.19 -11.74 -2.59
CA SER A 48 27.07 -13.22 -2.53
C SER A 48 28.02 -13.94 -3.50
N VAL A 49 28.36 -13.31 -4.62
CA VAL A 49 29.33 -13.85 -5.61
C VAL A 49 30.77 -13.49 -5.25
N ALA A 50 30.97 -12.28 -4.74
CA ALA A 50 32.32 -11.78 -4.43
C ALA A 50 32.89 -12.31 -3.10
N ILE A 51 32.05 -12.91 -2.24
CA ILE A 51 32.42 -13.23 -0.84
C ILE A 51 33.65 -14.12 -0.71
N VAL A 52 33.85 -15.08 -1.61
CA VAL A 52 35.02 -15.97 -1.62
C VAL A 52 36.31 -15.19 -1.89
N LYS A 53 36.30 -14.29 -2.87
CA LYS A 53 37.48 -13.45 -3.18
C LYS A 53 37.74 -12.45 -2.05
N ILE A 54 36.71 -11.90 -1.45
CA ILE A 54 36.78 -10.98 -0.29
C ILE A 54 37.43 -11.72 0.90
N SER A 55 36.91 -12.89 1.26
CA SER A 55 37.39 -13.68 2.42
C SER A 55 38.82 -14.12 2.24
N ASN A 56 39.21 -14.52 1.04
CA ASN A 56 40.59 -14.83 0.71
C ASN A 56 41.53 -13.60 0.83
N SER A 57 41.08 -12.43 0.35
CA SER A 57 41.84 -11.19 0.45
C SER A 57 42.01 -10.66 1.88
N LEU A 58 40.99 -10.94 2.75
CA LEU A 58 40.97 -10.53 4.16
C LEU A 58 41.51 -11.63 5.11
N HIS A 59 41.99 -12.76 4.58
CA HIS A 59 42.53 -13.90 5.34
C HIS A 59 41.56 -14.47 6.40
N GLY A 60 40.25 -14.45 6.09
CA GLY A 60 39.18 -14.88 7.02
C GLY A 60 38.14 -15.73 6.30
N PHE A 61 38.59 -16.84 5.67
CA PHE A 61 37.68 -17.72 4.93
C PHE A 61 36.59 -18.36 5.83
N ASP A 62 36.96 -18.72 7.06
CA ASP A 62 36.06 -19.36 8.02
C ASP A 62 34.99 -18.37 8.55
N GLU A 63 35.27 -17.07 8.50
CA GLU A 63 34.34 -16.02 8.97
C GLU A 63 33.47 -15.42 7.84
N GLN A 64 33.58 -15.89 6.61
CA GLN A 64 32.87 -15.32 5.45
C GLN A 64 31.37 -15.21 5.63
N ALA A 65 30.76 -16.17 6.33
CA ALA A 65 29.34 -16.18 6.61
C ALA A 65 28.89 -14.94 7.40
N TRP A 66 29.73 -14.41 8.31
CA TRP A 66 29.39 -13.27 9.14
C TRP A 66 29.13 -11.99 8.35
N ALA A 67 29.81 -11.78 7.22
CA ALA A 67 29.57 -10.60 6.38
C ALA A 67 28.15 -10.55 5.82
N THR A 68 27.57 -11.68 5.47
CA THR A 68 26.20 -11.78 4.98
C THR A 68 25.20 -11.82 6.12
N THR A 69 25.47 -12.64 7.15
CA THR A 69 24.57 -12.84 8.29
C THR A 69 24.35 -11.55 9.09
N ALA A 70 25.42 -10.79 9.38
CA ALA A 70 25.32 -9.53 10.13
C ALA A 70 24.44 -8.50 9.41
N TYR A 71 24.55 -8.39 8.09
CA TYR A 71 23.70 -7.54 7.26
C TYR A 71 22.23 -7.99 7.32
N LEU A 72 21.95 -9.28 7.11
CA LEU A 72 20.58 -9.80 7.10
C LEU A 72 19.90 -9.66 8.45
N ILE A 73 20.61 -9.93 9.54
CA ILE A 73 20.10 -9.80 10.91
C ILE A 73 19.67 -8.34 11.17
N THR A 74 20.57 -7.39 10.92
CA THR A 74 20.28 -5.97 11.19
C THR A 74 19.20 -5.42 10.27
N ALA A 75 19.17 -5.80 8.99
CA ALA A 75 18.10 -5.44 8.05
C ALA A 75 16.75 -5.97 8.51
N THR A 76 16.69 -7.21 8.99
CA THR A 76 15.45 -7.83 9.46
C THR A 76 14.92 -7.12 10.71
N ILE A 77 15.78 -6.87 11.71
CA ILE A 77 15.39 -6.24 12.98
C ILE A 77 14.93 -4.80 12.79
N THR A 78 15.59 -4.05 11.93
CA THR A 78 15.26 -2.63 11.71
C THR A 78 13.98 -2.43 10.88
N THR A 79 13.53 -3.44 10.16
CA THR A 79 12.31 -3.38 9.33
C THR A 79 11.08 -2.95 10.12
N PRO A 80 10.69 -3.55 11.27
CA PRO A 80 9.55 -3.10 12.07
C PRO A 80 9.76 -1.71 12.66
N LEU A 81 11.00 -1.38 13.06
CA LEU A 81 11.34 -0.08 13.64
C LEU A 81 11.12 1.04 12.61
N TYR A 82 11.57 0.88 11.36
CA TYR A 82 11.30 1.83 10.29
C TYR A 82 9.81 2.00 10.01
N GLY A 83 9.05 0.92 10.04
CA GLY A 83 7.59 0.98 9.89
C GLY A 83 6.96 1.91 10.91
N LYS A 84 7.26 1.70 12.19
CA LYS A 84 6.71 2.50 13.30
C LYS A 84 7.20 3.94 13.29
N LEU A 85 8.51 4.16 13.12
CA LEU A 85 9.09 5.50 13.09
C LEU A 85 8.55 6.33 11.93
N ALA A 86 8.38 5.71 10.78
CA ALA A 86 7.83 6.40 9.61
C ALA A 86 6.33 6.69 9.73
N ASP A 87 5.58 5.90 10.52
CA ASP A 87 4.18 6.19 10.87
C ASP A 87 4.08 7.41 11.82
N ILE A 88 5.08 7.60 12.71
CA ILE A 88 5.09 8.70 13.69
C ILE A 88 5.60 10.01 13.09
N TYR A 89 6.74 9.99 12.42
CA TYR A 89 7.48 11.19 12.00
C TYR A 89 7.40 11.48 10.49
N GLY A 90 6.81 10.58 9.71
CA GLY A 90 6.68 10.71 8.25
C GLY A 90 7.66 9.84 7.47
N ARG A 91 7.31 9.58 6.21
CA ARG A 91 8.01 8.61 5.34
C ARG A 91 9.34 9.12 4.82
N LYS A 92 9.35 10.40 4.36
CA LYS A 92 10.51 10.99 3.68
C LYS A 92 11.79 11.00 4.51
N PRO A 93 11.80 11.52 5.77
CA PRO A 93 13.02 11.59 6.54
C PRO A 93 13.62 10.20 6.80
N PHE A 94 12.79 9.21 7.11
CA PHE A 94 13.28 7.85 7.39
C PHE A 94 13.74 7.11 6.15
N TYR A 95 13.13 7.34 4.99
CA TYR A 95 13.61 6.75 3.75
C TYR A 95 14.96 7.36 3.33
N LEU A 96 15.13 8.68 3.47
CA LEU A 96 16.41 9.35 3.22
C LEU A 96 17.50 8.92 4.21
N THR A 97 17.17 8.75 5.49
CA THR A 97 18.08 8.22 6.51
C THR A 97 18.49 6.78 6.18
N ALA A 98 17.56 5.95 5.74
CA ALA A 98 17.84 4.56 5.34
C ALA A 98 18.83 4.49 4.17
N ILE A 99 18.62 5.32 3.11
CA ILE A 99 19.58 5.44 1.99
C ILE A 99 20.93 5.96 2.49
N GLY A 100 20.93 6.98 3.34
CA GLY A 100 22.14 7.57 3.89
C GLY A 100 22.98 6.58 4.70
N LEU A 101 22.36 5.83 5.63
CA LEU A 101 23.02 4.77 6.40
C LEU A 101 23.56 3.67 5.49
N PHE A 102 22.81 3.31 4.45
CA PHE A 102 23.24 2.31 3.49
C PHE A 102 24.50 2.77 2.72
N ILE A 103 24.53 4.02 2.23
CA ILE A 103 25.69 4.58 1.52
C ILE A 103 26.90 4.64 2.45
N VAL A 104 26.75 5.18 3.67
CA VAL A 104 27.83 5.28 4.65
C VAL A 104 28.39 3.89 4.99
N GLY A 105 27.50 2.91 5.19
CA GLY A 105 27.88 1.52 5.40
C GLY A 105 28.64 0.92 4.23
N SER A 106 28.20 1.20 2.99
CA SER A 106 28.90 0.77 1.77
C SER A 106 30.30 1.35 1.68
N VAL A 107 30.46 2.66 1.96
CA VAL A 107 31.77 3.30 2.02
C VAL A 107 32.64 2.67 3.11
N ALA A 108 32.09 2.43 4.30
CA ALA A 108 32.81 1.79 5.41
C ALA A 108 33.31 0.39 5.03
N CYS A 109 32.50 -0.43 4.36
CA CYS A 109 32.88 -1.76 3.89
C CYS A 109 34.12 -1.72 2.98
N THR A 110 34.33 -0.63 2.24
CA THR A 110 35.49 -0.44 1.37
C THR A 110 36.79 -0.35 2.14
N PHE A 111 36.76 0.09 3.40
CA PHE A 111 37.96 0.25 4.23
C PHE A 111 38.26 -0.97 5.12
N ALA A 112 37.44 -2.02 5.07
CA ALA A 112 37.62 -3.20 5.89
C ALA A 112 39.02 -3.84 5.66
N THR A 113 39.69 -4.21 6.76
CA THR A 113 40.99 -4.87 6.81
C THR A 113 40.90 -6.31 7.35
N SER A 114 39.75 -6.69 7.95
CA SER A 114 39.47 -8.04 8.41
C SER A 114 37.98 -8.41 8.14
N MET A 115 37.69 -9.71 8.19
CA MET A 115 36.29 -10.18 8.00
C MET A 115 35.37 -9.71 9.12
N TYR A 116 35.86 -9.57 10.36
CA TYR A 116 35.04 -9.08 11.48
C TYR A 116 34.73 -7.59 11.34
N GLU A 117 35.67 -6.78 10.87
CA GLU A 117 35.40 -5.36 10.54
C GLU A 117 34.39 -5.25 9.39
N LEU A 118 34.55 -6.07 8.34
CA LEU A 118 33.59 -6.12 7.26
C LEU A 118 32.20 -6.52 7.76
N ALA A 119 32.09 -7.53 8.63
CA ALA A 119 30.81 -7.93 9.25
C ALA A 119 30.18 -6.78 10.06
N GLY A 120 31.00 -6.02 10.83
CA GLY A 120 30.53 -4.85 11.57
C GLY A 120 30.00 -3.74 10.64
N PHE A 121 30.73 -3.42 9.56
CA PHE A 121 30.29 -2.43 8.57
C PHE A 121 29.08 -2.90 7.78
N ARG A 122 28.98 -4.20 7.50
CA ARG A 122 27.80 -4.84 6.89
C ARG A 122 26.59 -4.77 7.82
N ALA A 123 26.78 -4.98 9.13
CA ALA A 123 25.73 -4.79 10.11
C ALA A 123 25.21 -3.34 10.09
N PHE A 124 26.12 -2.37 10.05
CA PHE A 124 25.74 -0.95 9.94
C PHE A 124 25.00 -0.64 8.63
N GLN A 125 25.45 -1.19 7.51
CA GLN A 125 24.79 -1.06 6.21
C GLN A 125 23.38 -1.68 6.23
N GLY A 126 23.23 -2.82 6.90
CA GLY A 126 21.96 -3.52 7.10
C GLY A 126 20.91 -2.68 7.86
N LEU A 127 21.35 -1.78 8.77
CA LEU A 127 20.44 -0.84 9.42
C LEU A 127 19.69 0.02 8.38
N GLY A 128 20.36 0.42 7.29
CA GLY A 128 19.71 1.13 6.19
C GLY A 128 18.83 0.22 5.32
N ALA A 129 19.29 -0.98 5.01
CA ALA A 129 18.63 -1.91 4.10
C ALA A 129 17.20 -2.29 4.56
N GLY A 130 16.98 -2.49 5.87
CA GLY A 130 15.67 -2.83 6.43
C GLY A 130 14.61 -1.76 6.15
N GLY A 131 15.02 -0.47 6.13
CA GLY A 131 14.14 0.64 5.78
C GLY A 131 13.82 0.70 4.29
N LEU A 132 14.80 0.42 3.41
CA LEU A 132 14.64 0.57 1.96
C LEU A 132 13.53 -0.29 1.39
N MET A 133 13.42 -1.55 1.81
CA MET A 133 12.38 -2.45 1.32
C MET A 133 11.01 -2.18 1.95
N SER A 134 10.94 -2.07 3.28
CA SER A 134 9.66 -1.94 3.98
C SER A 134 8.97 -0.61 3.70
N LEU A 135 9.71 0.50 3.73
CA LEU A 135 9.15 1.83 3.48
C LEU A 135 8.73 2.04 2.03
N ALA A 136 9.44 1.43 1.06
CA ALA A 136 9.04 1.51 -0.34
C ALA A 136 7.61 0.97 -0.55
N PHE A 137 7.30 -0.21 0.00
CA PHE A 137 5.95 -0.78 -0.05
C PHE A 137 4.93 0.05 0.74
N THR A 138 5.33 0.60 1.88
CA THR A 138 4.47 1.46 2.71
C THR A 138 4.11 2.75 1.97
N ILE A 139 5.10 3.44 1.38
CA ILE A 139 4.89 4.69 0.64
C ILE A 139 3.93 4.46 -0.54
N VAL A 140 4.10 3.37 -1.29
CA VAL A 140 3.12 3.02 -2.35
C VAL A 140 1.74 2.79 -1.77
N GLY A 141 1.65 2.19 -0.58
CA GLY A 141 0.40 2.02 0.15
C GLY A 141 -0.29 3.35 0.51
N ASP A 142 0.48 4.38 0.79
CA ASP A 142 -0.04 5.71 1.12
C ASP A 142 -0.51 6.51 -0.11
N ILE A 143 0.21 6.39 -1.25
CA ILE A 143 -0.03 7.22 -2.45
C ILE A 143 -0.92 6.57 -3.51
N VAL A 144 -1.17 5.25 -3.42
CA VAL A 144 -1.92 4.49 -4.43
C VAL A 144 -3.13 3.81 -3.80
N PRO A 145 -4.34 3.91 -4.41
CA PRO A 145 -5.52 3.16 -3.99
C PRO A 145 -5.27 1.64 -3.93
N ALA A 146 -5.90 0.94 -2.99
CA ALA A 146 -5.64 -0.47 -2.71
C ALA A 146 -5.74 -1.39 -3.95
N ARG A 147 -6.71 -1.15 -4.83
CA ARG A 147 -6.89 -1.93 -6.08
C ARG A 147 -5.76 -1.75 -7.10
N GLU A 148 -5.09 -0.61 -7.09
CA GLU A 148 -4.02 -0.32 -8.04
C GLU A 148 -2.63 -0.65 -7.51
N ARG A 149 -2.45 -0.81 -6.19
CA ARG A 149 -1.15 -1.09 -5.53
C ARG A 149 -0.44 -2.29 -6.14
N VAL A 150 -1.16 -3.37 -6.44
CA VAL A 150 -0.58 -4.58 -7.04
C VAL A 150 0.17 -4.27 -8.33
N ARG A 151 -0.39 -3.40 -9.18
CA ARG A 151 0.26 -3.00 -10.43
C ARG A 151 1.58 -2.27 -10.19
N TYR A 152 1.59 -1.29 -9.28
CA TYR A 152 2.78 -0.50 -8.99
C TYR A 152 3.83 -1.30 -8.21
N GLN A 153 3.40 -2.15 -7.30
CA GLN A 153 4.31 -3.06 -6.59
C GLN A 153 4.94 -4.11 -7.50
N GLY A 154 4.32 -4.44 -8.62
CA GLY A 154 4.91 -5.31 -9.65
C GLY A 154 6.23 -4.76 -10.23
N TYR A 155 6.40 -3.45 -10.29
CA TYR A 155 7.67 -2.84 -10.71
C TYR A 155 8.81 -3.12 -9.72
N PHE A 156 8.52 -3.25 -8.42
CA PHE A 156 9.54 -3.63 -7.43
C PHE A 156 10.09 -5.04 -7.68
N MET A 157 9.22 -5.97 -8.10
CA MET A 157 9.67 -7.32 -8.42
C MET A 157 10.52 -7.37 -9.69
N MET A 158 10.19 -6.54 -10.67
CA MET A 158 11.01 -6.40 -11.88
C MET A 158 12.42 -5.89 -11.53
N VAL A 159 12.51 -4.86 -10.69
CA VAL A 159 13.78 -4.29 -10.23
C VAL A 159 14.58 -5.30 -9.40
N PHE A 160 13.92 -6.03 -8.50
CA PHE A 160 14.56 -7.10 -7.73
C PHE A 160 15.13 -8.19 -8.65
N GLY A 161 14.34 -8.60 -9.67
CA GLY A 161 14.78 -9.56 -10.67
C GLY A 161 15.99 -9.07 -11.49
N PHE A 162 15.96 -7.81 -11.90
CA PHE A 162 17.08 -7.20 -12.61
C PHE A 162 18.34 -7.16 -11.74
N ALA A 163 18.21 -6.82 -10.46
CA ALA A 163 19.31 -6.85 -9.50
C ALA A 163 19.88 -8.27 -9.28
N THR A 164 19.01 -9.30 -9.32
CA THR A 164 19.45 -10.70 -9.17
C THR A 164 20.31 -11.18 -10.35
N VAL A 165 20.07 -10.65 -11.55
CA VAL A 165 20.90 -10.95 -12.73
C VAL A 165 22.16 -10.09 -12.78
N LEU A 166 22.01 -8.78 -12.56
CA LEU A 166 23.12 -7.83 -12.66
C LEU A 166 24.14 -8.02 -11.52
N GLY A 167 23.67 -8.46 -10.34
CA GLY A 167 24.53 -8.70 -9.18
C GLY A 167 25.68 -9.66 -9.46
N PRO A 168 25.42 -10.91 -9.89
CA PRO A 168 26.48 -11.86 -10.26
C PRO A 168 27.41 -11.35 -11.39
N VAL A 169 26.87 -10.65 -12.37
CA VAL A 169 27.68 -10.09 -13.48
C VAL A 169 28.67 -9.04 -12.97
N LEU A 170 28.19 -8.08 -12.18
CA LEU A 170 29.06 -7.04 -11.60
C LEU A 170 29.97 -7.61 -10.51
N GLY A 171 29.43 -8.52 -9.68
CA GLY A 171 30.19 -9.18 -8.62
C GLY A 171 31.36 -10.00 -9.17
N GLY A 172 31.13 -10.79 -10.21
CA GLY A 172 32.16 -11.52 -10.93
C GLY A 172 33.17 -10.58 -11.56
N PHE A 173 32.68 -9.59 -12.35
CA PHE A 173 33.55 -8.63 -13.02
C PHE A 173 34.52 -7.91 -12.06
N PHE A 174 34.01 -7.36 -10.96
CA PHE A 174 34.88 -6.67 -9.99
C PHE A 174 35.78 -7.62 -9.20
N SER A 175 35.33 -8.84 -8.91
CA SER A 175 36.10 -9.82 -8.17
C SER A 175 37.25 -10.40 -8.99
N ASP A 176 37.10 -10.49 -10.31
CA ASP A 176 38.14 -11.02 -11.21
C ASP A 176 39.26 -10.00 -11.41
N LEU A 177 39.00 -8.71 -11.17
CA LEU A 177 40.03 -7.67 -11.24
C LEU A 177 40.90 -7.68 -9.97
N ASP A 178 42.21 -7.73 -10.11
CA ASP A 178 43.11 -7.61 -8.97
C ASP A 178 43.09 -6.18 -8.41
N THR A 179 43.16 -5.17 -9.27
CA THR A 179 43.06 -3.76 -8.89
C THR A 179 42.41 -2.95 -10.00
N LEU A 180 41.55 -1.98 -9.59
CA LEU A 180 40.96 -0.99 -10.47
C LEU A 180 41.15 0.41 -9.86
N GLY A 181 41.86 1.31 -10.57
CA GLY A 181 42.17 2.65 -10.06
C GLY A 181 43.01 2.66 -8.77
N GLY A 182 43.90 1.67 -8.56
CA GLY A 182 44.73 1.55 -7.35
C GLY A 182 44.00 0.97 -6.12
N ILE A 183 42.76 0.54 -6.28
CA ILE A 183 41.94 -0.08 -5.22
C ILE A 183 41.70 -1.53 -5.59
N ALA A 184 41.77 -2.45 -4.60
CA ALA A 184 41.50 -3.87 -4.83
C ALA A 184 40.11 -4.05 -5.48
N GLY A 185 40.01 -4.89 -6.51
CA GLY A 185 38.81 -5.02 -7.33
C GLY A 185 37.56 -5.35 -6.53
N TRP A 186 37.67 -6.24 -5.52
CA TRP A 186 36.52 -6.59 -4.67
C TRP A 186 35.95 -5.39 -3.89
N ARG A 187 36.73 -4.34 -3.61
CA ARG A 187 36.20 -3.15 -2.89
C ARG A 187 35.23 -2.34 -3.75
N TRP A 188 35.30 -2.47 -5.07
CA TRP A 188 34.36 -1.86 -6.00
C TRP A 188 32.95 -2.48 -5.93
N VAL A 189 32.85 -3.70 -5.40
CA VAL A 189 31.55 -4.33 -5.08
C VAL A 189 30.71 -3.45 -4.15
N PHE A 190 31.33 -2.76 -3.21
CA PHE A 190 30.70 -1.83 -2.30
C PHE A 190 30.64 -0.41 -2.87
N LEU A 191 31.68 0.03 -3.55
CA LEU A 191 31.74 1.39 -4.12
C LEU A 191 30.70 1.63 -5.22
N VAL A 192 30.28 0.62 -5.96
CA VAL A 192 29.23 0.74 -6.98
C VAL A 192 27.89 1.17 -6.39
N ASN A 193 27.66 0.88 -5.12
CA ASN A 193 26.46 1.30 -4.41
C ASN A 193 26.41 2.82 -4.15
N VAL A 194 27.56 3.47 -4.06
CA VAL A 194 27.65 4.90 -3.71
C VAL A 194 27.01 5.81 -4.77
N PRO A 195 27.40 5.76 -6.05
CA PRO A 195 26.76 6.59 -7.08
C PRO A 195 25.27 6.29 -7.25
N VAL A 196 24.87 5.03 -7.19
CA VAL A 196 23.46 4.62 -7.27
C VAL A 196 22.68 5.14 -6.07
N GLY A 197 23.24 5.01 -4.86
CA GLY A 197 22.64 5.48 -3.62
C GLY A 197 22.52 7.00 -3.57
N VAL A 198 23.53 7.74 -3.97
CA VAL A 198 23.49 9.21 -4.07
C VAL A 198 22.42 9.66 -5.06
N LEU A 199 22.34 9.02 -6.22
CA LEU A 199 21.27 9.29 -7.18
C LEU A 199 19.89 9.02 -6.59
N ALA A 200 19.70 7.87 -5.93
CA ALA A 200 18.45 7.53 -5.24
C ALA A 200 18.11 8.57 -4.17
N TRP A 201 19.07 8.98 -3.35
CA TRP A 201 18.91 9.98 -2.31
C TRP A 201 18.47 11.34 -2.87
N LEU A 202 19.11 11.82 -3.94
CA LEU A 202 18.78 13.08 -4.60
C LEU A 202 17.39 13.05 -5.23
N VAL A 203 17.04 11.96 -5.92
CA VAL A 203 15.70 11.78 -6.53
C VAL A 203 14.65 11.79 -5.45
N VAL A 204 14.82 10.99 -4.39
CA VAL A 204 13.85 10.90 -3.28
C VAL A 204 13.74 12.24 -2.55
N ALA A 205 14.84 12.94 -2.29
CA ALA A 205 14.85 14.23 -1.61
C ALA A 205 14.02 15.28 -2.37
N ARG A 206 14.05 15.27 -3.71
CA ARG A 206 13.29 16.20 -4.55
C ARG A 206 11.85 15.78 -4.80
N VAL A 207 11.59 14.49 -4.95
CA VAL A 207 10.32 13.97 -5.48
C VAL A 207 9.37 13.51 -4.38
N LEU A 208 9.89 12.96 -3.28
CA LEU A 208 9.06 12.41 -2.22
C LEU A 208 8.57 13.52 -1.28
N ASN A 209 7.49 14.18 -1.67
CA ASN A 209 6.79 15.18 -0.85
C ASN A 209 5.38 14.67 -0.57
N VAL A 210 5.27 13.76 0.39
CA VAL A 210 3.99 13.25 0.86
C VAL A 210 3.65 13.95 2.17
N PRO A 211 2.55 14.73 2.23
CA PRO A 211 2.10 15.35 3.46
C PRO A 211 1.85 14.30 4.53
N HIS A 212 2.30 14.53 5.73
CA HIS A 212 2.18 13.61 6.84
C HIS A 212 1.52 14.27 8.04
N GLN A 213 0.49 13.64 8.58
CA GLN A 213 -0.09 14.02 9.87
C GLN A 213 0.71 13.33 11.00
N ARG A 214 1.46 14.11 11.74
CA ARG A 214 2.29 13.60 12.83
C ARG A 214 1.42 12.93 13.89
N GLN A 215 1.72 11.67 14.21
CA GLN A 215 1.05 10.93 15.26
C GLN A 215 1.80 11.11 16.59
N ASN A 216 1.06 11.47 17.65
CA ASN A 216 1.63 11.61 18.99
C ASN A 216 1.72 10.26 19.72
N HIS A 217 2.48 9.30 19.18
CA HIS A 217 2.77 8.05 19.87
C HIS A 217 4.19 8.04 20.42
N ARG A 218 4.38 7.41 21.58
CA ARG A 218 5.71 7.16 22.14
C ARG A 218 6.39 6.04 21.35
N ILE A 219 7.71 6.14 21.19
CA ILE A 219 8.50 5.09 20.55
C ILE A 219 8.69 3.95 21.56
N ASP A 220 8.44 2.73 21.11
CA ASP A 220 8.67 1.51 21.89
C ASP A 220 10.11 1.03 21.77
N TRP A 221 11.02 1.68 22.51
CA TRP A 221 12.42 1.24 22.54
C TRP A 221 12.60 -0.11 23.23
N PHE A 222 11.78 -0.41 24.25
CA PHE A 222 11.83 -1.69 24.94
C PHE A 222 11.37 -2.83 24.03
N GLY A 223 10.33 -2.63 23.22
CA GLY A 223 9.93 -3.57 22.19
C GLY A 223 11.03 -3.80 21.15
N ALA A 224 11.71 -2.75 20.69
CA ALA A 224 12.82 -2.87 19.74
C ALA A 224 14.00 -3.67 20.33
N VAL A 225 14.38 -3.42 21.59
CA VAL A 225 15.46 -4.16 22.29
C VAL A 225 15.08 -5.63 22.51
N THR A 226 13.87 -5.89 23.01
CA THR A 226 13.41 -7.28 23.25
C THR A 226 13.20 -8.05 21.96
N LEU A 227 12.74 -7.40 20.88
CA LEU A 227 12.71 -8.00 19.54
C LEU A 227 14.12 -8.39 19.07
N THR A 228 15.11 -7.54 19.32
CA THR A 228 16.51 -7.81 18.99
C THR A 228 17.03 -9.01 19.79
N ILE A 229 16.81 -9.04 21.10
CA ILE A 229 17.20 -10.17 21.96
C ILE A 229 16.51 -11.48 21.55
N CYS A 230 15.28 -11.41 21.06
CA CYS A 230 14.57 -12.57 20.52
C CYS A 230 15.16 -13.01 19.18
N THR A 231 15.28 -12.09 18.24
CA THR A 231 15.48 -12.40 16.81
C THR A 231 16.94 -12.71 16.50
N VAL A 232 17.92 -11.96 17.10
CA VAL A 232 19.36 -12.16 16.79
C VAL A 232 19.83 -13.57 17.09
N PRO A 233 19.64 -14.13 18.31
CA PRO A 233 20.13 -15.47 18.61
C PRO A 233 19.46 -16.54 17.75
N LEU A 234 18.15 -16.39 17.47
CA LEU A 234 17.41 -17.33 16.62
C LEU A 234 17.90 -17.31 15.18
N LEU A 235 18.20 -16.12 14.62
CA LEU A 235 18.75 -16.03 13.27
C LEU A 235 20.20 -16.48 13.21
N VAL A 236 21.00 -16.19 14.24
CA VAL A 236 22.39 -16.68 14.34
C VAL A 236 22.43 -18.20 14.38
N VAL A 237 21.57 -18.86 15.18
CA VAL A 237 21.55 -20.31 15.22
C VAL A 237 20.97 -20.91 13.95
N ALA A 238 20.00 -20.24 13.29
CA ALA A 238 19.51 -20.69 12.00
C ALA A 238 20.62 -20.72 10.95
N GLU A 239 21.51 -19.73 10.95
CA GLU A 239 22.61 -19.59 9.99
C GLU A 239 23.82 -20.46 10.37
N GLN A 240 24.22 -20.48 11.65
CA GLN A 240 25.43 -21.11 12.13
C GLN A 240 25.22 -22.50 12.76
N GLY A 241 23.98 -22.87 13.00
CA GLY A 241 23.64 -24.12 13.69
C GLY A 241 24.18 -25.39 13.01
N ARG A 242 24.32 -25.33 11.68
CA ARG A 242 24.99 -26.39 10.92
C ARG A 242 26.48 -26.52 11.30
N ASN A 243 27.19 -25.39 11.39
CA ASN A 243 28.63 -25.36 11.66
C ASN A 243 28.94 -25.66 13.14
N TRP A 244 28.11 -25.16 14.05
CA TRP A 244 28.27 -25.36 15.49
C TRP A 244 27.74 -26.71 15.97
N GLY A 245 26.79 -27.31 15.22
CA GLY A 245 25.92 -28.37 15.67
C GLY A 245 24.66 -27.84 16.34
N TRP A 246 23.51 -28.32 15.88
CA TRP A 246 22.18 -27.86 16.36
C TRP A 246 21.93 -28.12 17.85
N GLN A 247 22.68 -29.03 18.48
CA GLN A 247 22.61 -29.39 19.90
C GLN A 247 23.82 -28.90 20.69
N SER A 248 24.69 -28.10 20.12
CA SER A 248 25.85 -27.55 20.83
C SER A 248 25.41 -26.57 21.93
N ASP A 249 26.24 -26.41 22.95
CA ASP A 249 25.98 -25.46 24.05
C ASP A 249 25.73 -24.04 23.53
N ARG A 250 26.41 -23.63 22.45
CA ARG A 250 26.21 -22.33 21.79
C ARG A 250 24.81 -22.24 21.17
N ALA A 251 24.35 -23.30 20.48
CA ALA A 251 23.00 -23.32 19.88
C ALA A 251 21.94 -23.36 20.99
N LEU A 252 22.12 -24.15 22.05
CA LEU A 252 21.20 -24.19 23.19
C LEU A 252 21.11 -22.85 23.92
N LEU A 253 22.24 -22.16 24.10
CA LEU A 253 22.25 -20.80 24.65
C LEU A 253 21.46 -19.83 23.79
N CYS A 254 21.66 -19.89 22.47
CA CYS A 254 20.91 -19.04 21.52
C CYS A 254 19.40 -19.34 21.57
N TYR A 255 18.99 -20.62 21.66
CA TYR A 255 17.57 -20.96 21.83
C TYR A 255 17.02 -20.44 23.16
N GLY A 256 17.79 -20.57 24.24
CA GLY A 256 17.39 -20.06 25.56
C GLY A 256 17.22 -18.56 25.58
N VAL A 257 18.24 -17.82 25.10
CA VAL A 257 18.20 -16.34 25.03
C VAL A 257 17.08 -15.87 24.08
N GLY A 258 16.95 -16.51 22.91
CA GLY A 258 15.89 -16.20 21.94
C GLY A 258 14.49 -16.46 22.49
N GLY A 259 14.31 -17.57 23.23
CA GLY A 259 13.03 -17.92 23.89
C GLY A 259 12.66 -16.96 25.00
N VAL A 260 13.61 -16.61 25.86
CA VAL A 260 13.40 -15.58 26.90
C VAL A 260 13.13 -14.22 26.25
N GLY A 261 13.88 -13.86 25.20
CA GLY A 261 13.65 -12.65 24.41
C GLY A 261 12.24 -12.59 23.82
N LEU A 262 11.72 -13.72 23.31
CA LEU A 262 10.35 -13.80 22.79
C LEU A 262 9.31 -13.53 23.89
N LEU A 263 9.48 -14.13 25.06
CA LEU A 263 8.56 -13.92 26.18
C LEU A 263 8.59 -12.46 26.65
N LEU A 264 9.78 -11.88 26.75
CA LEU A 264 9.94 -10.45 27.10
C LEU A 264 9.32 -9.55 26.02
N PHE A 265 9.53 -9.85 24.74
CA PHE A 265 8.94 -9.10 23.64
C PHE A 265 7.40 -9.12 23.73
N LEU A 266 6.79 -10.30 23.86
CA LEU A 266 5.35 -10.43 24.00
C LEU A 266 4.81 -9.67 25.24
N LEU A 267 5.54 -9.70 26.35
CA LEU A 267 5.18 -8.96 27.55
C LEU A 267 5.22 -7.45 27.32
N VAL A 268 6.28 -6.92 26.69
CA VAL A 268 6.42 -5.49 26.38
C VAL A 268 5.34 -5.05 25.41
N GLU A 269 5.09 -5.80 24.33
CA GLU A 269 4.02 -5.50 23.35
C GLU A 269 2.64 -5.46 24.01
N PHE A 270 2.39 -6.39 24.95
CA PHE A 270 1.14 -6.41 25.71
C PHE A 270 0.98 -5.17 26.60
N LEU A 271 2.06 -4.71 27.26
CA LEU A 271 2.06 -3.54 28.14
C LEU A 271 1.97 -2.23 27.36
N MET A 272 2.64 -2.13 26.21
CA MET A 272 2.71 -0.91 25.39
C MET A 272 1.44 -0.68 24.53
N LYS A 273 0.61 -1.69 24.31
CA LYS A 273 -0.69 -1.60 23.60
C LYS A 273 -0.56 -0.93 22.22
N ASP A 274 -1.12 0.29 22.06
CA ASP A 274 -1.11 1.05 20.80
C ASP A 274 0.25 1.69 20.49
N ALA A 275 1.09 1.92 21.49
CA ALA A 275 2.45 2.38 21.30
C ALA A 275 3.42 1.26 20.90
N ALA A 276 3.03 -0.01 21.05
CA ALA A 276 3.79 -1.20 20.74
C ALA A 276 4.40 -1.17 19.33
N LEU A 277 5.58 -1.81 19.17
CA LEU A 277 6.27 -1.90 17.88
C LEU A 277 5.46 -2.70 16.85
N ILE A 278 4.91 -3.85 17.27
CA ILE A 278 3.97 -4.68 16.49
C ILE A 278 2.71 -4.91 17.34
N PRO A 279 1.74 -3.99 17.37
CA PRO A 279 0.59 -4.08 18.25
C PRO A 279 -0.15 -5.41 18.16
N LEU A 280 -0.25 -6.13 19.29
CA LEU A 280 -0.90 -7.44 19.35
C LEU A 280 -2.38 -7.41 18.90
N ARG A 281 -3.01 -6.22 18.92
CA ARG A 281 -4.37 -6.05 18.39
C ARG A 281 -4.50 -6.37 16.90
N LEU A 282 -3.42 -6.22 16.11
CA LEU A 282 -3.43 -6.59 14.69
C LEU A 282 -3.68 -8.08 14.50
N PHE A 283 -3.15 -8.91 15.41
CA PHE A 283 -3.33 -10.37 15.37
C PHE A 283 -4.74 -10.83 15.79
N LYS A 284 -5.58 -9.94 16.34
CA LYS A 284 -7.00 -10.22 16.55
C LYS A 284 -7.76 -10.34 15.22
N SER A 285 -7.26 -9.71 14.16
CA SER A 285 -7.79 -9.90 12.81
C SER A 285 -7.33 -11.26 12.25
N SER A 286 -8.28 -12.16 12.02
CA SER A 286 -8.01 -13.47 11.40
C SER A 286 -7.29 -13.32 10.05
N THR A 287 -7.66 -12.31 9.26
CA THR A 287 -7.00 -12.03 7.97
C THR A 287 -5.55 -11.65 8.15
N PHE A 288 -5.24 -10.76 9.12
CA PHE A 288 -3.87 -10.37 9.42
C PHE A 288 -3.03 -11.57 9.87
N SER A 289 -3.50 -12.31 10.87
CA SER A 289 -2.78 -13.45 11.45
C SER A 289 -2.49 -14.54 10.42
N VAL A 290 -3.49 -14.90 9.60
CA VAL A 290 -3.32 -15.91 8.54
C VAL A 290 -2.38 -15.39 7.45
N THR A 291 -2.45 -14.09 7.11
CA THR A 291 -1.55 -13.47 6.13
C THR A 291 -0.11 -13.47 6.61
N ILE A 292 0.14 -13.15 7.88
CA ILE A 292 1.48 -13.17 8.47
C ILE A 292 2.03 -14.61 8.51
N ALA A 293 1.25 -15.57 9.01
CA ALA A 293 1.65 -16.98 9.04
C ALA A 293 1.90 -17.54 7.63
N GLY A 294 1.00 -17.29 6.69
CA GLY A 294 1.17 -17.67 5.30
C GLY A 294 2.39 -16.99 4.65
N GLY A 295 2.61 -15.70 4.93
CA GLY A 295 3.77 -14.94 4.46
C GLY A 295 5.10 -15.49 4.98
N PHE A 296 5.15 -15.92 6.24
CA PHE A 296 6.30 -16.60 6.84
C PHE A 296 6.61 -17.92 6.10
N ILE A 297 5.60 -18.76 5.88
CA ILE A 297 5.75 -20.05 5.19
C ILE A 297 6.11 -19.85 3.71
N VAL A 298 5.50 -18.87 3.03
CA VAL A 298 5.88 -18.47 1.66
C VAL A 298 7.33 -17.99 1.61
N GLY A 299 7.78 -17.27 2.64
CA GLY A 299 9.18 -16.87 2.80
C GLY A 299 10.13 -18.06 2.79
N ILE A 300 9.82 -19.12 3.54
CA ILE A 300 10.60 -20.38 3.56
C ILE A 300 10.75 -20.94 2.13
N ALA A 301 9.63 -21.12 1.42
CA ALA A 301 9.63 -21.68 0.08
C ALA A 301 10.37 -20.79 -0.94
N MET A 302 10.17 -19.47 -0.86
CA MET A 302 10.74 -18.49 -1.80
C MET A 302 12.26 -18.44 -1.71
N PHE A 303 12.79 -18.18 -0.52
CA PHE A 303 14.24 -18.04 -0.35
C PHE A 303 14.96 -19.38 -0.54
N GLY A 304 14.30 -20.49 -0.18
CA GLY A 304 14.79 -21.82 -0.50
C GLY A 304 14.98 -22.03 -2.00
N ALA A 305 13.97 -21.72 -2.82
CA ALA A 305 14.07 -21.83 -4.28
C ALA A 305 15.15 -20.90 -4.86
N ILE A 306 15.19 -19.63 -4.41
CA ILE A 306 16.18 -18.63 -4.87
C ILE A 306 17.61 -19.10 -4.56
N THR A 307 17.83 -19.81 -3.45
CA THR A 307 19.16 -20.29 -3.04
C THR A 307 19.52 -21.62 -3.71
N MET A 308 18.58 -22.57 -3.80
CA MET A 308 18.86 -23.92 -4.28
C MET A 308 19.00 -24.04 -5.79
N VAL A 309 18.22 -23.24 -6.55
CA VAL A 309 18.25 -23.29 -8.03
C VAL A 309 19.62 -22.88 -8.59
N PRO A 310 20.26 -21.76 -8.19
CA PRO A 310 21.62 -21.46 -8.62
C PRO A 310 22.63 -22.53 -8.26
N GLN A 311 22.49 -23.17 -7.09
CA GLN A 311 23.40 -24.24 -6.69
C GLN A 311 23.31 -25.46 -7.63
N TYR A 312 22.10 -25.82 -8.10
CA TYR A 312 21.95 -26.85 -9.12
C TYR A 312 22.72 -26.47 -10.39
N PHE A 313 22.55 -25.24 -10.90
CA PHE A 313 23.23 -24.82 -12.11
C PHE A 313 24.77 -24.74 -11.95
N GLN A 314 25.25 -24.31 -10.79
CA GLN A 314 26.69 -24.18 -10.54
C GLN A 314 27.34 -25.53 -10.23
N VAL A 315 26.80 -26.31 -9.30
CA VAL A 315 27.43 -27.54 -8.80
C VAL A 315 27.15 -28.71 -9.72
N VAL A 316 25.88 -28.91 -10.11
CA VAL A 316 25.48 -30.10 -10.89
C VAL A 316 25.77 -29.91 -12.38
N ARG A 317 25.54 -28.69 -12.90
CA ARG A 317 25.69 -28.42 -14.32
C ARG A 317 27.02 -27.73 -14.70
N GLY A 318 27.87 -27.38 -13.71
CA GLY A 318 29.16 -26.76 -13.95
C GLY A 318 29.10 -25.37 -14.56
N PHE A 319 27.96 -24.67 -14.50
CA PHE A 319 27.88 -23.31 -15.02
C PHE A 319 28.58 -22.30 -14.11
N THR A 320 29.24 -21.31 -14.71
CA THR A 320 29.80 -20.20 -13.96
C THR A 320 28.72 -19.45 -13.15
N PRO A 321 29.07 -18.80 -12.06
CA PRO A 321 28.10 -17.99 -11.28
C PRO A 321 27.30 -17.00 -12.14
N THR A 322 27.95 -16.36 -13.11
CA THR A 322 27.31 -15.45 -14.06
C THR A 322 26.27 -16.14 -14.92
N ASN A 323 26.60 -17.31 -15.51
CA ASN A 323 25.66 -18.09 -16.31
C ASN A 323 24.51 -18.64 -15.46
N ALA A 324 24.80 -19.12 -14.25
CA ALA A 324 23.76 -19.58 -13.32
C ALA A 324 22.81 -18.45 -12.94
N GLY A 325 23.29 -17.22 -12.74
CA GLY A 325 22.47 -16.02 -12.55
C GLY A 325 21.56 -15.71 -13.76
N LEU A 326 22.08 -15.82 -14.97
CA LEU A 326 21.29 -15.65 -16.20
C LEU A 326 20.21 -16.73 -16.35
N LEU A 327 20.51 -17.98 -15.95
CA LEU A 327 19.57 -19.08 -15.95
C LEU A 327 18.45 -18.96 -14.88
N MET A 328 18.57 -17.99 -13.97
CA MET A 328 17.48 -17.60 -13.07
C MET A 328 16.41 -16.69 -13.74
N LEU A 329 16.69 -16.15 -14.94
CA LEU A 329 15.74 -15.29 -15.65
C LEU A 329 14.33 -15.86 -15.77
N PRO A 330 14.09 -17.15 -16.08
CA PRO A 330 12.74 -17.70 -16.14
C PRO A 330 12.00 -17.63 -14.80
N LEU A 331 12.69 -17.83 -13.65
CA LEU A 331 12.11 -17.66 -12.32
C LEU A 331 11.67 -16.21 -12.10
N VAL A 332 12.53 -15.26 -12.41
CA VAL A 332 12.27 -13.82 -12.25
C VAL A 332 11.17 -13.35 -13.20
N MET A 333 11.18 -13.79 -14.44
CA MET A 333 10.11 -13.52 -15.39
C MET A 333 8.77 -14.10 -14.92
N GLY A 334 8.79 -15.33 -14.39
CA GLY A 334 7.64 -15.95 -13.77
C GLY A 334 7.07 -15.09 -12.64
N ILE A 335 7.91 -14.63 -11.70
CA ILE A 335 7.51 -13.73 -10.61
C ILE A 335 6.90 -12.43 -11.16
N THR A 336 7.52 -11.83 -12.17
CA THR A 336 7.05 -10.59 -12.77
C THR A 336 5.70 -10.78 -13.47
N VAL A 337 5.56 -11.82 -14.28
CA VAL A 337 4.30 -12.16 -14.95
C VAL A 337 3.20 -12.48 -13.95
N GLY A 338 3.50 -13.28 -12.93
CA GLY A 338 2.57 -13.61 -11.85
C GLY A 338 2.10 -12.37 -11.10
N SER A 339 3.01 -11.47 -10.73
CA SER A 339 2.67 -10.19 -10.09
C SER A 339 1.79 -9.31 -10.97
N GLN A 340 2.10 -9.19 -12.26
CA GLN A 340 1.31 -8.37 -13.20
C GLN A 340 -0.08 -8.96 -13.46
N LEU A 341 -0.18 -10.28 -13.66
CA LEU A 341 -1.46 -10.98 -13.80
C LEU A 341 -2.29 -10.86 -12.53
N GLY A 342 -1.67 -11.09 -11.38
CA GLY A 342 -2.31 -10.93 -10.07
C GLY A 342 -2.85 -9.52 -9.86
N GLY A 343 -2.07 -8.50 -10.26
CA GLY A 343 -2.50 -7.11 -10.24
C GLY A 343 -3.72 -6.83 -11.11
N ARG A 344 -3.72 -7.34 -12.35
CA ARG A 344 -4.85 -7.18 -13.26
C ARG A 344 -6.12 -7.87 -12.75
N ILE A 345 -5.97 -9.10 -12.21
CA ILE A 345 -7.09 -9.86 -11.65
C ILE A 345 -7.66 -9.12 -10.44
N THR A 346 -6.81 -8.69 -9.49
CA THR A 346 -7.23 -7.94 -8.31
C THR A 346 -7.93 -6.63 -8.68
N LYS A 347 -7.37 -5.86 -9.64
CA LYS A 347 -8.00 -4.62 -10.12
C LYS A 347 -9.38 -4.86 -10.72
N LYS A 348 -9.52 -5.92 -11.55
CA LYS A 348 -10.78 -6.23 -12.24
C LYS A 348 -11.85 -6.82 -11.32
N THR A 349 -11.45 -7.69 -10.37
CA THR A 349 -12.38 -8.46 -9.55
C THR A 349 -12.59 -7.88 -8.15
N GLY A 350 -11.67 -7.05 -7.66
CA GLY A 350 -11.62 -6.61 -6.27
C GLY A 350 -11.23 -7.73 -5.28
N ARG A 351 -11.03 -8.96 -5.77
CA ARG A 351 -10.71 -10.13 -4.95
C ARG A 351 -9.22 -10.42 -4.98
N TYR A 352 -8.63 -10.67 -3.81
CA TYR A 352 -7.20 -10.96 -3.68
C TYR A 352 -6.89 -12.29 -3.00
N LYS A 353 -7.82 -12.90 -2.25
CA LYS A 353 -7.62 -14.15 -1.52
C LYS A 353 -7.22 -15.33 -2.40
N ILE A 354 -7.85 -15.47 -3.56
CA ILE A 354 -7.63 -16.61 -4.45
C ILE A 354 -6.20 -16.65 -5.01
N LEU A 355 -5.57 -15.47 -5.14
CA LEU A 355 -4.25 -15.34 -5.76
C LEU A 355 -3.12 -15.99 -4.94
N PRO A 356 -2.95 -15.70 -3.63
CA PRO A 356 -1.91 -16.35 -2.85
C PRO A 356 -2.20 -17.83 -2.62
N VAL A 357 -3.46 -18.27 -2.56
CA VAL A 357 -3.82 -19.70 -2.49
C VAL A 357 -3.44 -20.43 -3.78
N ALA A 358 -3.84 -19.92 -4.93
CA ALA A 358 -3.44 -20.47 -6.22
C ALA A 358 -1.92 -20.37 -6.45
N GLY A 359 -1.31 -19.27 -6.03
CA GLY A 359 0.13 -19.03 -6.14
C GLY A 359 0.96 -20.04 -5.36
N THR A 360 0.60 -20.30 -4.11
CA THR A 360 1.29 -21.33 -3.28
C THR A 360 1.08 -22.72 -3.84
N PHE A 361 -0.09 -23.03 -4.38
CA PHE A 361 -0.35 -24.30 -5.05
C PHE A 361 0.53 -24.47 -6.30
N ILE A 362 0.60 -23.44 -7.16
CA ILE A 362 1.47 -23.44 -8.36
C ILE A 362 2.94 -23.57 -7.96
N THR A 363 3.38 -22.90 -6.88
CA THR A 363 4.75 -23.03 -6.35
C THR A 363 5.01 -24.45 -5.89
N ALA A 364 4.05 -25.11 -5.22
CA ALA A 364 4.17 -26.50 -4.79
C ALA A 364 4.31 -27.45 -5.98
N VAL A 365 3.48 -27.28 -7.00
CA VAL A 365 3.56 -28.07 -8.25
C VAL A 365 4.90 -27.84 -8.95
N GLY A 366 5.32 -26.58 -9.09
CA GLY A 366 6.61 -26.24 -9.70
C GLY A 366 7.80 -26.84 -8.95
N SER A 367 7.78 -26.81 -7.60
CA SER A 367 8.81 -27.41 -6.77
C SER A 367 8.82 -28.95 -6.89
N ALA A 368 7.64 -29.58 -6.92
CA ALA A 368 7.53 -31.04 -7.12
C ALA A 368 8.00 -31.48 -8.51
N LEU A 369 7.78 -30.66 -9.53
CA LEU A 369 8.33 -30.89 -10.87
C LEU A 369 9.84 -30.71 -10.88
N TYR A 370 10.37 -29.69 -10.20
CA TYR A 370 11.81 -29.45 -10.10
C TYR A 370 12.51 -30.57 -9.34
N ALA A 371 11.83 -31.19 -8.38
CA ALA A 371 12.33 -32.38 -7.68
C ALA A 371 12.55 -33.60 -8.59
N GLN A 372 12.11 -33.57 -9.86
CA GLN A 372 12.32 -34.66 -10.84
C GLN A 372 13.45 -34.34 -11.82
N VAL A 373 14.17 -33.23 -11.64
CA VAL A 373 15.28 -32.82 -12.51
C VAL A 373 16.51 -33.67 -12.19
N HIS A 374 17.04 -34.38 -13.16
CA HIS A 374 18.25 -35.21 -13.06
C HIS A 374 19.50 -34.42 -13.46
N TYR A 375 20.68 -34.98 -13.16
CA TYR A 375 21.96 -34.33 -13.51
C TYR A 375 22.15 -34.14 -15.02
N ASP A 376 21.54 -35.00 -15.86
CA ASP A 376 21.59 -35.02 -17.33
C ASP A 376 20.36 -34.44 -18.00
N SER A 377 19.38 -33.93 -17.22
CA SER A 377 18.14 -33.37 -17.76
C SER A 377 18.38 -32.31 -18.83
N VAL A 378 17.54 -32.29 -19.86
CA VAL A 378 17.62 -31.25 -20.89
C VAL A 378 17.37 -29.88 -20.25
N LEU A 379 18.19 -28.88 -20.58
CA LEU A 379 18.23 -27.56 -19.92
C LEU A 379 16.87 -26.85 -19.86
N TRP A 380 16.00 -27.04 -20.86
CA TRP A 380 14.68 -26.40 -20.87
C TRP A 380 13.77 -26.86 -19.71
N GLN A 381 13.96 -28.09 -19.20
CA GLN A 381 13.13 -28.62 -18.10
C GLN A 381 13.30 -27.85 -16.79
N PRO A 382 14.52 -27.72 -16.19
CA PRO A 382 14.69 -26.92 -14.98
C PRO A 382 14.31 -25.45 -15.19
N LEU A 383 14.52 -24.88 -16.42
CA LEU A 383 14.13 -23.51 -16.72
C LEU A 383 12.60 -23.33 -16.74
N ALA A 384 11.86 -24.28 -17.35
CA ALA A 384 10.40 -24.26 -17.34
C ALA A 384 9.83 -24.39 -15.92
N TYR A 385 10.41 -25.28 -15.10
CA TYR A 385 9.96 -25.47 -13.72
C TYR A 385 10.28 -24.25 -12.85
N CYS A 386 11.41 -23.59 -13.07
CA CYS A 386 11.72 -22.30 -12.47
C CYS A 386 10.67 -21.24 -12.82
N ALA A 387 10.22 -21.18 -14.07
CA ALA A 387 9.18 -20.23 -14.49
C ALA A 387 7.84 -20.50 -13.77
N VAL A 388 7.49 -21.78 -13.58
CA VAL A 388 6.28 -22.18 -12.84
C VAL A 388 6.39 -21.77 -11.35
N ILE A 389 7.52 -22.06 -10.69
CA ILE A 389 7.77 -21.63 -9.31
C ILE A 389 7.66 -20.11 -9.22
N GLY A 390 8.30 -19.40 -10.15
CA GLY A 390 8.26 -17.94 -10.21
C GLY A 390 6.85 -17.39 -10.36
N LEU A 391 6.04 -17.95 -11.26
CA LEU A 391 4.64 -17.56 -11.46
C LEU A 391 3.82 -17.67 -10.17
N GLY A 392 3.98 -18.78 -9.45
CA GLY A 392 3.31 -19.00 -8.17
C GLY A 392 3.73 -17.98 -7.11
N LEU A 393 5.03 -17.74 -6.94
CA LEU A 393 5.57 -16.74 -6.02
C LEU A 393 5.10 -15.33 -6.38
N GLY A 394 5.01 -14.99 -7.69
CA GLY A 394 4.53 -13.71 -8.16
C GLY A 394 3.09 -13.40 -7.72
N PHE A 395 2.20 -14.40 -7.73
CA PHE A 395 0.84 -14.26 -7.20
C PHE A 395 0.82 -14.01 -5.68
N CYS A 396 1.78 -14.54 -4.92
CA CYS A 396 1.81 -14.43 -3.46
C CYS A 396 2.36 -13.09 -2.98
N MET A 397 3.47 -12.63 -3.58
CA MET A 397 4.29 -11.55 -3.02
C MET A 397 3.53 -10.25 -2.75
N GLN A 398 2.78 -9.79 -3.74
CA GLN A 398 2.06 -8.51 -3.65
C GLN A 398 0.74 -8.64 -2.88
N THR A 399 0.04 -9.73 -3.11
CA THR A 399 -1.29 -9.94 -2.54
C THR A 399 -1.25 -10.13 -1.02
N LEU A 400 -0.21 -10.77 -0.48
CA LEU A 400 -0.02 -10.90 0.96
C LEU A 400 0.28 -9.56 1.62
N VAL A 401 1.09 -8.69 1.00
CA VAL A 401 1.35 -7.34 1.52
C VAL A 401 0.06 -6.52 1.55
N ILE A 402 -0.73 -6.57 0.46
CA ILE A 402 -2.01 -5.85 0.38
C ILE A 402 -3.01 -6.41 1.40
N ALA A 403 -3.07 -7.73 1.59
CA ALA A 403 -3.93 -8.36 2.59
C ALA A 403 -3.58 -7.87 4.02
N ALA A 404 -2.29 -7.80 4.36
CA ALA A 404 -1.83 -7.27 5.64
C ALA A 404 -2.17 -5.79 5.82
N GLN A 405 -1.96 -4.97 4.78
CA GLN A 405 -2.30 -3.53 4.78
C GLN A 405 -3.81 -3.30 4.93
N ASN A 406 -4.64 -4.12 4.26
CA ASN A 406 -6.10 -3.98 4.27
C ASN A 406 -6.75 -4.52 5.55
N ALA A 407 -6.05 -5.35 6.32
CA ALA A 407 -6.53 -5.93 7.58
C ALA A 407 -6.34 -4.99 8.78
N GLY A 408 -5.47 -3.98 8.68
CA GLY A 408 -5.18 -2.99 9.71
C GLY A 408 -5.89 -1.65 9.48
N ARG A 409 -5.81 -0.75 10.48
CA ARG A 409 -6.23 0.64 10.31
C ARG A 409 -5.24 1.36 9.38
N ARG A 410 -5.67 2.44 8.73
CA ARG A 410 -4.77 3.27 7.92
C ARG A 410 -3.56 3.81 8.70
N SER A 411 -3.77 4.18 9.97
CA SER A 411 -2.71 4.60 10.88
C SER A 411 -1.62 3.56 11.12
N ASP A 412 -1.93 2.28 10.89
CA ASP A 412 -1.04 1.15 11.13
C ASP A 412 -0.43 0.58 9.83
N MET A 413 -0.56 1.30 8.72
CA MET A 413 -0.13 0.79 7.40
C MET A 413 1.37 0.48 7.35
N GLY A 414 2.19 1.35 7.95
CA GLY A 414 3.63 1.14 8.06
C GLY A 414 3.96 -0.09 8.88
N VAL A 415 3.36 -0.19 10.06
CA VAL A 415 3.55 -1.34 10.96
C VAL A 415 3.06 -2.63 10.33
N SER A 416 1.90 -2.63 9.67
CA SER A 416 1.34 -3.83 9.00
C SER A 416 2.22 -4.30 7.86
N THR A 417 2.74 -3.37 7.04
CA THR A 417 3.66 -3.66 5.94
C THR A 417 5.00 -4.18 6.46
N ALA A 418 5.54 -3.51 7.47
CA ALA A 418 6.80 -3.88 8.09
C ALA A 418 6.72 -5.26 8.77
N ALA A 419 5.63 -5.56 9.49
CA ALA A 419 5.39 -6.87 10.08
C ALA A 419 5.32 -7.98 9.00
N ALA A 420 4.55 -7.77 7.92
CA ALA A 420 4.47 -8.73 6.82
C ALA A 420 5.84 -8.99 6.17
N THR A 421 6.65 -7.94 6.00
CA THR A 421 8.01 -8.06 5.44
C THR A 421 8.95 -8.77 6.40
N PHE A 422 8.93 -8.40 7.68
CA PHE A 422 9.73 -8.97 8.75
C PHE A 422 9.50 -10.50 8.88
N PHE A 423 8.25 -10.93 9.03
CA PHE A 423 7.95 -12.36 9.18
C PHE A 423 8.29 -13.15 7.92
N ARG A 424 8.11 -12.58 6.72
CA ARG A 424 8.52 -13.21 5.47
C ARG A 424 10.04 -13.36 5.39
N GLN A 425 10.83 -12.35 5.80
CA GLN A 425 12.28 -12.43 5.85
C GLN A 425 12.77 -13.45 6.87
N MET A 426 12.18 -13.48 8.08
CA MET A 426 12.48 -14.52 9.07
C MET A 426 12.21 -15.91 8.53
N GLY A 427 11.05 -16.10 7.87
CA GLY A 427 10.72 -17.34 7.19
C GLY A 427 11.77 -17.70 6.14
N GLY A 428 12.23 -16.72 5.37
CA GLY A 428 13.26 -16.89 4.36
C GLY A 428 14.59 -17.36 4.93
N THR A 429 15.08 -16.73 5.98
CA THR A 429 16.34 -17.14 6.65
C THR A 429 16.24 -18.54 7.20
N LEU A 430 15.13 -18.87 7.88
CA LEU A 430 14.88 -20.22 8.38
C LEU A 430 14.80 -21.23 7.23
N GLY A 431 14.16 -20.87 6.12
CA GLY A 431 14.02 -21.73 4.94
C GLY A 431 15.36 -22.09 4.34
N VAL A 432 16.24 -21.10 4.13
CA VAL A 432 17.60 -21.34 3.63
C VAL A 432 18.36 -22.29 4.56
N ALA A 433 18.33 -22.04 5.87
CA ALA A 433 18.99 -22.88 6.87
C ALA A 433 18.48 -24.32 6.84
N VAL A 434 17.17 -24.53 6.81
CA VAL A 434 16.53 -25.86 6.76
C VAL A 434 16.90 -26.58 5.47
N PHE A 435 16.82 -25.94 4.32
CA PHE A 435 17.10 -26.58 3.03
C PHE A 435 18.57 -26.93 2.86
N LEU A 436 19.49 -26.05 3.28
CA LEU A 436 20.92 -26.38 3.31
C LEU A 436 21.21 -27.52 4.26
N THR A 437 20.59 -27.55 5.42
CA THR A 437 20.75 -28.65 6.39
C THR A 437 20.27 -29.97 5.79
N ILE A 438 19.11 -30.02 5.14
CA ILE A 438 18.60 -31.21 4.46
C ILE A 438 19.57 -31.65 3.36
N LEU A 439 20.00 -30.73 2.50
CA LEU A 439 20.92 -31.00 1.41
C LEU A 439 22.18 -31.67 1.93
N PHE A 440 22.85 -31.04 2.88
CA PHE A 440 24.19 -31.47 3.31
C PHE A 440 24.15 -32.66 4.25
N ASN A 441 23.04 -32.88 4.98
CA ASN A 441 22.90 -34.12 5.79
C ASN A 441 22.62 -35.36 4.92
N LEU A 442 21.94 -35.18 3.80
CA LEU A 442 21.61 -36.28 2.89
C LEU A 442 22.75 -36.56 1.90
N LEU A 443 23.55 -35.56 1.60
CA LEU A 443 24.56 -35.61 0.53
C LEU A 443 25.57 -36.74 0.67
N PRO A 444 26.21 -37.01 1.84
CA PRO A 444 27.15 -38.10 1.98
C PRO A 444 26.53 -39.43 1.62
N ASN A 445 25.37 -39.76 2.21
CA ASN A 445 24.70 -41.02 1.98
C ASN A 445 24.26 -41.18 0.51
N LYS A 446 23.77 -40.09 -0.12
CA LYS A 446 23.36 -40.10 -1.52
C LYS A 446 24.52 -40.25 -2.48
N ILE A 447 25.70 -39.72 -2.15
CA ILE A 447 26.92 -39.97 -2.91
C ILE A 447 27.34 -41.42 -2.75
N ILE A 448 27.37 -41.99 -1.55
CA ILE A 448 27.70 -43.40 -1.31
C ILE A 448 26.71 -44.30 -2.07
N ASP A 449 25.42 -44.03 -2.00
CA ASP A 449 24.39 -44.74 -2.78
C ASP A 449 24.70 -44.72 -4.28
N ALA A 450 25.12 -43.58 -4.81
CA ALA A 450 25.45 -43.40 -6.22
C ALA A 450 26.71 -44.15 -6.66
N PHE A 451 27.65 -44.40 -5.73
CA PHE A 451 28.81 -45.30 -5.94
C PHE A 451 28.49 -46.78 -5.76
N GLY A 452 27.22 -47.14 -5.55
CA GLY A 452 26.82 -48.57 -5.34
C GLY A 452 27.02 -49.07 -3.90
N GLY A 453 27.09 -48.18 -2.91
CA GLY A 453 27.15 -48.52 -1.48
C GLY A 453 28.56 -48.53 -0.86
N THR A 454 29.63 -48.40 -1.67
CA THR A 454 31.02 -48.33 -1.19
C THR A 454 31.79 -47.25 -1.90
N LEU A 455 32.52 -46.42 -1.16
CA LEU A 455 33.39 -45.41 -1.74
C LEU A 455 34.62 -46.08 -2.44
N PRO A 456 35.09 -45.52 -3.56
CA PRO A 456 36.31 -45.98 -4.22
C PRO A 456 37.56 -45.94 -3.32
N ALA A 457 38.51 -46.80 -3.56
CA ALA A 457 39.77 -46.84 -2.79
C ALA A 457 40.53 -45.49 -2.94
N GLY A 458 40.83 -44.87 -1.79
CA GLY A 458 41.46 -43.53 -1.75
C GLY A 458 40.51 -42.36 -1.62
N PHE A 459 39.18 -42.60 -1.52
CA PHE A 459 38.17 -41.60 -1.25
C PHE A 459 37.61 -41.80 0.15
N ASP A 460 37.95 -40.91 1.06
CA ASP A 460 37.52 -41.04 2.44
C ASP A 460 36.44 -40.02 2.83
N ALA A 461 35.87 -40.21 4.04
CA ALA A 461 34.80 -39.32 4.53
C ALA A 461 35.27 -37.88 4.76
N GLU A 462 36.58 -37.65 4.96
CA GLU A 462 37.16 -36.34 5.14
C GLU A 462 37.23 -35.57 3.79
N GLN A 463 37.60 -36.29 2.73
CA GLN A 463 37.58 -35.71 1.38
C GLN A 463 36.16 -35.36 0.93
N LEU A 464 35.19 -36.21 1.30
CA LEU A 464 33.78 -35.91 1.04
C LEU A 464 33.27 -34.67 1.80
N SER A 465 33.73 -34.49 3.06
CA SER A 465 33.44 -33.29 3.85
C SER A 465 34.11 -32.03 3.25
N ASN A 466 35.36 -32.18 2.80
CA ASN A 466 36.08 -31.08 2.14
C ASN A 466 35.40 -30.64 0.81
N MET A 467 34.80 -31.58 0.06
CA MET A 467 34.02 -31.28 -1.14
C MET A 467 32.71 -30.57 -0.83
N GLN A 468 32.15 -30.74 0.34
CA GLN A 468 30.96 -29.99 0.78
C GLN A 468 31.30 -28.50 1.02
N SER A 469 32.52 -28.22 1.48
CA SER A 469 32.99 -26.85 1.72
C SER A 469 33.58 -26.19 0.47
N ASN A 470 34.10 -26.97 -0.48
CA ASN A 470 34.70 -26.48 -1.71
C ASN A 470 34.32 -27.35 -2.92
N THR A 471 33.26 -26.94 -3.63
CA THR A 471 32.73 -27.63 -4.81
C THR A 471 33.54 -27.39 -6.10
N SER A 472 34.50 -26.43 -6.11
CA SER A 472 35.26 -26.11 -7.31
C SER A 472 36.19 -27.23 -7.77
N GLY A 473 36.57 -28.17 -6.85
CA GLY A 473 37.35 -29.35 -7.16
C GLY A 473 36.61 -30.45 -7.91
N ILE A 474 35.28 -30.44 -7.92
CA ILE A 474 34.46 -31.50 -8.53
C ILE A 474 34.63 -31.51 -10.06
N GLU A 475 34.83 -30.35 -10.66
CA GLU A 475 34.95 -30.20 -12.11
C GLU A 475 36.26 -30.80 -12.67
N ALA A 476 37.30 -30.87 -11.83
CA ALA A 476 38.62 -31.41 -12.18
C ALA A 476 38.74 -32.93 -11.99
N LEU A 477 37.69 -33.58 -11.45
CA LEU A 477 37.71 -35.05 -11.21
C LEU A 477 37.45 -35.82 -12.51
N PRO A 478 38.02 -37.04 -12.63
CA PRO A 478 37.65 -37.98 -13.68
C PRO A 478 36.16 -38.29 -13.67
N ASP A 479 35.55 -38.54 -14.86
CA ASP A 479 34.10 -38.76 -15.02
C ASP A 479 33.58 -39.94 -14.16
N GLU A 480 34.42 -40.95 -13.91
CA GLU A 480 34.12 -42.11 -13.05
C GLU A 480 33.80 -41.71 -11.59
N LEU A 481 34.44 -40.67 -11.09
CA LEU A 481 34.21 -40.11 -9.75
C LEU A 481 33.20 -38.93 -9.80
N LYS A 482 33.27 -38.13 -10.82
CA LYS A 482 32.44 -36.93 -11.00
C LYS A 482 30.97 -37.27 -11.13
N VAL A 483 30.62 -38.22 -12.02
CA VAL A 483 29.19 -38.51 -12.32
C VAL A 483 28.42 -39.01 -11.07
N PRO A 484 28.95 -39.97 -10.24
CA PRO A 484 28.26 -40.37 -9.01
C PRO A 484 28.10 -39.24 -8.00
N ILE A 485 29.07 -38.34 -7.88
CA ILE A 485 28.98 -37.16 -7.01
C ILE A 485 27.85 -36.23 -7.48
N LEU A 486 27.76 -35.96 -8.79
CA LEU A 486 26.67 -35.13 -9.37
C LEU A 486 25.29 -35.79 -9.18
N ILE A 487 25.19 -37.11 -9.32
CA ILE A 487 23.97 -37.89 -9.03
C ILE A 487 23.62 -37.75 -7.56
N GLY A 488 24.57 -37.89 -6.65
CA GLY A 488 24.37 -37.72 -5.21
C GLY A 488 23.85 -36.35 -4.82
N PHE A 489 24.43 -35.29 -5.42
CA PHE A 489 23.95 -33.91 -5.27
C PHE A 489 22.53 -33.77 -5.76
N THR A 490 22.23 -34.22 -6.95
CA THR A 490 20.89 -34.13 -7.55
C THR A 490 19.85 -34.86 -6.72
N ASN A 491 20.15 -36.09 -6.30
CA ASN A 491 19.25 -36.88 -5.46
C ASN A 491 19.02 -36.27 -4.08
N SER A 492 20.00 -35.54 -3.53
CA SER A 492 19.83 -34.78 -2.29
C SER A 492 18.94 -33.56 -2.53
N MET A 493 19.10 -32.88 -3.66
CA MET A 493 18.24 -31.74 -4.05
C MET A 493 16.81 -32.15 -4.32
N HIS A 494 16.54 -33.35 -4.81
CA HIS A 494 15.18 -33.87 -4.95
C HIS A 494 14.42 -33.80 -3.62
N TRP A 495 15.01 -34.23 -2.54
CA TRP A 495 14.41 -34.18 -1.20
C TRP A 495 14.17 -32.75 -0.74
N VAL A 496 15.12 -31.84 -1.00
CA VAL A 496 14.95 -30.40 -0.69
C VAL A 496 13.73 -29.82 -1.41
N PHE A 497 13.58 -30.12 -2.71
CA PHE A 497 12.44 -29.62 -3.48
C PHE A 497 11.10 -30.30 -3.14
N TYR A 498 11.11 -31.58 -2.72
CA TYR A 498 9.91 -32.22 -2.16
C TYR A 498 9.48 -31.55 -0.85
N VAL A 499 10.44 -31.23 0.04
CA VAL A 499 10.13 -30.48 1.27
C VAL A 499 9.65 -29.08 0.93
N ALA A 500 10.25 -28.40 -0.06
CA ALA A 500 9.78 -27.10 -0.52
C ALA A 500 8.33 -27.17 -1.06
N ALA A 501 7.99 -28.22 -1.80
CA ALA A 501 6.63 -28.47 -2.27
C ALA A 501 5.65 -28.70 -1.11
N ALA A 502 6.04 -29.47 -0.09
CA ALA A 502 5.24 -29.71 1.10
C ALA A 502 5.02 -28.41 1.90
N VAL A 503 6.07 -27.60 2.07
CA VAL A 503 5.99 -26.28 2.72
C VAL A 503 5.06 -25.33 1.94
N ALA A 504 5.14 -25.31 0.61
CA ALA A 504 4.26 -24.51 -0.22
C ALA A 504 2.79 -24.98 -0.16
N LEU A 505 2.54 -26.30 -0.07
CA LEU A 505 1.20 -26.86 0.19
C LEU A 505 0.69 -26.48 1.59
N LEU A 506 1.54 -26.50 2.61
CA LEU A 506 1.18 -26.02 3.93
C LEU A 506 0.79 -24.54 3.90
N ALA A 507 1.54 -23.71 3.17
CA ALA A 507 1.17 -22.31 2.95
C ALA A 507 -0.20 -22.19 2.27
N CYS A 508 -0.48 -23.03 1.25
CA CYS A 508 -1.78 -23.08 0.57
C CYS A 508 -2.90 -23.40 1.56
N LEU A 509 -2.74 -24.42 2.38
CA LEU A 509 -3.72 -24.81 3.39
C LEU A 509 -3.97 -23.67 4.41
N VAL A 510 -2.91 -23.05 4.93
CA VAL A 510 -3.03 -21.93 5.88
C VAL A 510 -3.77 -20.77 5.23
N LEU A 511 -3.41 -20.39 3.99
CA LEU A 511 -4.01 -19.24 3.28
C LEU A 511 -5.47 -19.49 2.85
N MET A 512 -5.92 -20.75 2.74
CA MET A 512 -7.34 -21.05 2.52
C MET A 512 -8.24 -20.52 3.66
N PHE A 513 -7.73 -20.45 4.89
CA PHE A 513 -8.46 -19.92 6.05
C PHE A 513 -8.48 -18.39 6.11
N MET A 514 -7.79 -17.69 5.20
CA MET A 514 -7.82 -16.24 5.13
C MET A 514 -9.24 -15.75 4.83
N LYS A 515 -9.79 -14.86 5.66
CA LYS A 515 -11.05 -14.17 5.38
C LYS A 515 -10.78 -13.02 4.43
N GLU A 516 -11.52 -12.93 3.33
CA GLU A 516 -11.40 -11.85 2.38
C GLU A 516 -12.12 -10.60 2.90
N ILE A 517 -11.38 -9.53 3.08
CA ILE A 517 -11.92 -8.21 3.43
C ILE A 517 -12.00 -7.40 2.14
N PRO A 518 -13.16 -6.85 1.76
CA PRO A 518 -13.28 -6.03 0.56
C PRO A 518 -12.22 -4.93 0.54
N LEU A 519 -11.60 -4.72 -0.62
CA LEU A 519 -10.65 -3.63 -0.81
C LEU A 519 -11.42 -2.31 -0.73
N GLN A 520 -11.06 -1.45 0.22
CA GLN A 520 -11.67 -0.14 0.36
C GLN A 520 -11.20 0.77 -0.77
N ASP A 521 -12.14 1.23 -1.59
CA ASP A 521 -11.90 2.22 -2.66
C ASP A 521 -11.91 3.66 -2.14
N ASN A 522 -11.61 3.87 -0.86
CA ASN A 522 -11.58 5.21 -0.32
C ASN A 522 -10.53 6.06 -1.05
N PRO A 523 -10.88 7.26 -1.50
CA PRO A 523 -9.92 8.16 -2.13
C PRO A 523 -8.73 8.39 -1.21
N VAL A 524 -7.57 8.56 -1.81
CA VAL A 524 -6.34 8.95 -1.12
C VAL A 524 -6.65 10.20 -0.29
N PRO A 525 -6.29 10.26 1.01
CA PRO A 525 -6.56 11.43 1.84
C PRO A 525 -6.09 12.71 1.15
N ALA A 526 -6.82 13.80 1.33
CA ALA A 526 -6.46 15.12 0.78
C ALA A 526 -5.01 15.54 1.12
N ALA A 527 -4.48 15.03 2.24
CA ALA A 527 -3.10 15.23 2.68
C ALA A 527 -2.02 14.61 1.76
N VAL A 528 -2.38 13.66 0.87
CA VAL A 528 -1.44 13.02 -0.08
C VAL A 528 -1.49 13.68 -1.46
N ARG A 529 -2.26 14.76 -1.61
CA ARG A 529 -2.34 15.51 -2.86
C ARG A 529 -1.13 16.45 -2.98
N ALA A 530 -0.57 16.54 -4.19
CA ALA A 530 0.57 17.41 -4.44
C ALA A 530 0.24 18.86 -4.01
N PRO A 531 1.13 19.58 -3.32
CA PRO A 531 0.98 21.01 -3.20
C PRO A 531 0.97 21.58 -4.60
N GLY A 532 -0.06 22.39 -4.90
CA GLY A 532 -0.05 23.23 -6.10
C GLY A 532 1.26 24.02 -6.13
N PRO A 533 1.71 24.47 -7.31
CA PRO A 533 2.89 25.31 -7.39
C PRO A 533 2.69 26.48 -6.41
N ALA A 534 3.64 26.67 -5.50
CA ALA A 534 3.65 27.80 -4.61
C ALA A 534 3.65 29.06 -5.49
N THR A 535 2.54 29.76 -5.51
CA THR A 535 2.54 31.15 -5.93
C THR A 535 3.43 31.87 -4.94
N GLU A 536 4.57 32.36 -5.38
CA GLU A 536 5.33 33.37 -4.67
C GLU A 536 4.41 34.58 -4.51
N SER A 537 3.63 34.62 -3.44
CA SER A 537 3.04 35.84 -2.95
C SER A 537 4.18 36.61 -2.29
N SER A 538 4.56 37.75 -2.91
CA SER A 538 5.37 38.77 -2.29
C SER A 538 4.82 39.04 -0.90
N TRP A 539 5.64 38.80 0.11
CA TRP A 539 5.38 39.17 1.50
C TRP A 539 5.46 40.68 1.58
N ASP A 540 4.31 41.38 1.58
CA ASP A 540 4.24 42.78 1.97
C ASP A 540 4.38 42.86 3.51
N GLU A 541 5.55 43.22 3.97
CA GLU A 541 5.88 43.39 5.41
C GLU A 541 5.02 44.46 6.10
N ASP A 542 4.36 45.35 5.35
CA ASP A 542 3.55 46.42 5.92
C ASP A 542 2.17 45.98 6.44
N GLN A 543 1.63 44.82 6.00
CA GLN A 543 0.35 44.30 6.51
C GLN A 543 0.41 43.55 7.81
N ILE A 544 1.59 43.13 8.25
CA ILE A 544 1.77 42.40 9.53
C ILE A 544 1.71 43.36 10.72
N TRP A 545 2.08 44.65 10.55
CA TRP A 545 2.08 45.60 11.65
C TRP A 545 0.74 46.27 11.90
N GLU A 546 -0.15 46.41 10.93
CA GLU A 546 -1.50 46.94 11.12
C GLU A 546 -2.44 45.96 11.84
N GLY A 547 -2.29 44.67 11.62
CA GLY A 547 -3.07 43.62 12.34
C GLY A 547 -2.69 43.46 13.82
N ALA A 548 -1.45 43.73 14.17
CA ALA A 548 -0.96 43.67 15.56
C ALA A 548 -1.37 44.90 16.39
N ALA A 549 -1.56 46.04 15.78
CA ALA A 549 -1.98 47.29 16.45
C ALA A 549 -3.49 47.31 16.80
N GLN A 550 -4.33 46.59 16.07
CA GLN A 550 -5.78 46.46 16.37
C GLN A 550 -6.09 45.41 17.46
N ALA A 551 -5.17 44.50 17.78
CA ALA A 551 -5.36 43.46 18.80
C ALA A 551 -5.03 43.94 20.26
N LEU A 552 -4.53 45.17 20.43
CA LEU A 552 -4.11 45.74 21.73
C LEU A 552 -5.06 46.82 22.29
N ALA A 553 -6.23 47.02 21.71
CA ALA A 553 -7.26 47.92 22.26
C ALA A 553 -8.26 47.12 23.09
N GLU A 554 -8.10 47.18 24.43
CA GLU A 554 -9.04 46.62 25.40
C GLU A 554 -10.40 47.31 25.34
N PRO A 555 -11.53 46.66 25.64
CA PRO A 555 -12.70 47.27 26.25
C PRO A 555 -12.88 46.83 27.70
N GLU A 556 -13.14 47.84 28.49
CA GLU A 556 -13.42 47.83 29.92
C GLU A 556 -14.64 46.93 30.34
N PRO A 557 -14.74 46.59 31.67
CA PRO A 557 -15.71 45.58 32.11
C PRO A 557 -17.05 46.20 32.51
N VAL A 558 -18.16 45.48 32.24
CA VAL A 558 -19.48 45.79 32.81
C VAL A 558 -19.81 44.72 33.88
N LEU A 559 -20.04 45.25 35.08
CA LEU A 559 -20.38 44.56 36.31
C LEU A 559 -21.87 44.15 36.38
N ALA A 560 -22.06 43.16 37.26
CA ALA A 560 -23.26 42.81 38.06
C ALA A 560 -24.21 41.76 37.52
N GLY A 561 -24.42 40.73 38.31
CA GLY A 561 -25.22 40.48 39.46
C GLY A 561 -25.50 38.98 39.69
N ALA A 562 -25.08 38.58 40.70
CA ALA A 562 -25.45 37.79 41.84
C ALA A 562 -26.54 36.71 41.77
N VAL A 563 -26.26 35.65 42.54
CA VAL A 563 -27.13 34.79 43.40
C VAL A 563 -27.56 33.45 42.82
N GLY A 564 -27.02 32.39 43.47
CA GLY A 564 -27.78 31.29 43.99
C GLY A 564 -27.16 29.91 43.86
N ARG A 565 -26.44 29.44 44.88
CA ARG A 565 -26.28 28.02 45.23
C ARG A 565 -27.50 27.50 45.99
N PRO A 566 -27.85 26.21 45.93
CA PRO A 566 -27.24 25.26 46.87
C PRO A 566 -27.08 23.77 46.37
N ALA A 567 -26.11 23.18 47.02
CA ALA A 567 -26.01 21.91 47.74
C ALA A 567 -26.35 20.55 47.07
N ALA A 568 -25.31 19.79 47.16
CA ALA A 568 -25.04 18.35 47.18
C ALA A 568 -26.16 17.34 47.48
N ALA A 569 -26.12 16.19 46.80
CA ALA A 569 -26.33 14.89 47.41
C ALA A 569 -25.63 13.80 46.60
N GLU A 570 -24.82 13.03 47.29
CA GLU A 570 -24.18 11.78 46.89
C GLU A 570 -25.22 10.70 46.53
N HIS A 571 -24.96 9.90 45.49
CA HIS A 571 -25.23 8.45 45.62
C HIS A 571 -24.35 7.66 44.64
N ARG A 572 -23.76 6.61 45.18
CA ARG A 572 -22.91 5.59 44.54
C ARG A 572 -23.81 4.65 43.73
N GLY A 573 -23.30 4.21 42.57
CA GLY A 573 -23.84 3.09 41.80
C GLY A 573 -22.88 2.67 40.71
N HIS A 574 -22.30 1.49 40.86
CA HIS A 574 -21.48 0.80 39.87
C HIS A 574 -22.28 0.47 38.62
N GLY A 575 -21.78 0.81 37.44
CA GLY A 575 -22.33 0.35 36.13
C GLY A 575 -21.24 0.44 35.08
N SER A 576 -20.97 -0.68 34.46
CA SER A 576 -20.01 -0.90 33.38
C SER A 576 -20.30 -0.05 32.13
N PRO A 577 -19.29 0.38 31.33
CA PRO A 577 -19.54 1.20 30.15
C PRO A 577 -20.05 0.36 28.99
N GLU A 578 -21.28 0.59 28.58
CA GLU A 578 -21.86 0.15 27.32
C GLU A 578 -21.28 0.97 26.15
N PHE A 579 -20.89 0.26 25.11
CA PHE A 579 -20.51 0.82 23.83
C PHE A 579 -21.72 1.38 23.11
N ALA A 580 -21.88 2.69 23.07
CA ALA A 580 -22.84 3.36 22.20
C ALA A 580 -22.20 3.57 20.82
N MET A 581 -22.64 2.81 19.81
CA MET A 581 -22.49 3.17 18.41
C MET A 581 -23.41 4.35 18.12
N ALA A 582 -22.87 5.50 17.81
CA ALA A 582 -23.62 6.68 17.41
C ALA A 582 -24.29 6.43 16.05
N ALA A 583 -25.61 6.27 16.06
CA ALA A 583 -26.44 6.44 14.87
C ALA A 583 -26.65 7.94 14.66
N THR A 584 -26.19 8.45 13.54
CA THR A 584 -26.39 9.83 13.11
C THR A 584 -27.89 10.08 12.81
N GLY A 585 -28.51 10.99 13.54
CA GLY A 585 -29.68 11.72 13.04
C GLY A 585 -31.03 11.47 13.68
N SER A 586 -31.14 10.79 14.82
CA SER A 586 -32.43 10.73 15.53
C SER A 586 -32.24 11.10 17.00
N THR A 587 -32.86 12.18 17.43
CA THR A 587 -32.88 12.58 18.84
C THR A 587 -33.96 11.76 19.57
N VAL A 588 -33.55 10.88 20.49
CA VAL A 588 -34.40 10.10 21.34
C VAL A 588 -34.48 10.79 22.69
N THR A 589 -35.65 11.26 23.07
CA THR A 589 -35.93 11.74 24.42
C THR A 589 -36.68 10.63 25.19
N VAL A 590 -35.99 9.99 26.12
CA VAL A 590 -36.62 9.03 27.03
C VAL A 590 -37.18 9.85 28.19
N LEU A 591 -38.48 9.94 28.28
CA LEU A 591 -39.20 10.50 29.45
C LEU A 591 -39.64 9.34 30.31
N ASP A 592 -39.16 9.29 31.56
CA ASP A 592 -39.63 8.40 32.61
C ASP A 592 -41.07 8.74 32.96
N SER A 593 -41.95 7.71 32.85
CA SER A 593 -43.29 7.57 33.38
C SER A 593 -44.23 8.80 33.31
N VAL A 594 -45.11 8.79 32.33
CA VAL A 594 -46.34 9.59 32.35
C VAL A 594 -47.53 8.67 32.62
N GLU A 595 -48.30 8.96 33.69
CA GLU A 595 -49.60 8.36 34.01
C GLU A 595 -50.54 8.58 32.83
N GLY A 596 -51.04 7.48 32.21
CA GLY A 596 -52.05 7.58 31.15
C GLY A 596 -52.17 6.38 30.21
N PHE A 597 -51.47 5.28 30.43
CA PHE A 597 -51.62 4.04 29.65
C PHE A 597 -52.25 2.90 30.46
N GLU A 598 -53.50 3.08 30.86
CA GLU A 598 -54.33 1.95 31.36
C GLU A 598 -54.89 1.21 30.12
N GLY A 599 -54.33 0.02 29.80
CA GLY A 599 -54.93 -0.88 28.81
C GLY A 599 -54.00 -1.76 27.99
N TYR A 600 -52.70 -1.63 28.08
CA TYR A 600 -51.77 -2.48 27.32
C TYR A 600 -50.96 -3.38 28.27
N GLY A 601 -50.99 -4.70 27.99
CA GLY A 601 -50.34 -5.71 28.83
C GLY A 601 -48.80 -5.52 28.94
N ASP A 602 -48.22 -6.17 29.94
CA ASP A 602 -46.78 -6.19 30.21
C ASP A 602 -46.03 -6.53 28.93
N GLY A 603 -45.11 -5.62 28.50
CA GLY A 603 -44.22 -5.84 27.34
C GLY A 603 -44.63 -5.14 26.03
N ALA A 604 -45.06 -3.90 26.05
CA ALA A 604 -45.27 -3.09 24.83
C ALA A 604 -44.40 -1.82 24.80
N ILE A 605 -44.10 -1.36 23.59
CA ILE A 605 -43.47 -0.05 23.33
C ILE A 605 -44.52 0.79 22.62
N GLY A 606 -44.85 1.96 23.13
CA GLY A 606 -45.79 2.89 22.52
C GLY A 606 -45.24 4.31 22.56
N GLY A 607 -45.68 5.15 21.62
CA GLY A 607 -45.25 6.54 21.54
C GLY A 607 -45.77 7.23 20.29
N ARG A 608 -45.22 8.35 19.94
CA ARG A 608 -45.59 9.11 18.74
C ARG A 608 -44.41 9.29 17.80
N ILE A 609 -44.68 9.21 16.50
CA ILE A 609 -43.70 9.47 15.44
C ILE A 609 -44.00 10.85 14.88
N ARG A 610 -42.99 11.73 14.96
CA ARG A 610 -43.11 13.13 14.51
C ARG A 610 -41.96 13.50 13.57
N ARG A 611 -42.20 14.52 12.80
CA ARG A 611 -41.15 15.23 12.07
C ARG A 611 -40.37 16.17 13.01
N GLU A 612 -39.22 16.66 12.59
CA GLU A 612 -38.44 17.65 13.33
C GLU A 612 -39.20 18.94 13.64
N ASN A 613 -40.13 19.33 12.75
CA ASN A 613 -41.04 20.46 12.96
C ASN A 613 -42.25 20.16 13.86
N GLY A 614 -42.29 18.98 14.48
CA GLY A 614 -43.34 18.56 15.42
C GLY A 614 -44.61 17.97 14.78
N HIS A 615 -44.79 17.99 13.45
CA HIS A 615 -45.93 17.39 12.78
C HIS A 615 -45.93 15.85 12.86
N PRO A 616 -47.07 15.20 13.02
CA PRO A 616 -47.16 13.74 13.07
C PRO A 616 -46.76 13.11 11.71
N VAL A 617 -46.24 11.90 11.78
CA VAL A 617 -45.92 11.06 10.63
C VAL A 617 -46.88 9.90 10.56
N PRO A 618 -47.93 9.98 9.71
CA PRO A 618 -48.93 8.90 9.61
C PRO A 618 -48.36 7.70 8.84
N ASP A 619 -48.98 6.54 9.01
CA ASP A 619 -48.69 5.29 8.29
C ASP A 619 -47.22 4.83 8.32
N ALA A 620 -46.46 5.24 9.32
CA ALA A 620 -45.13 4.77 9.52
C ALA A 620 -45.10 3.28 9.88
N ALA A 621 -44.33 2.49 9.14
CA ALA A 621 -44.12 1.07 9.43
C ALA A 621 -43.02 0.88 10.47
N LEU A 622 -43.35 0.18 11.55
CA LEU A 622 -42.39 -0.18 12.61
C LEU A 622 -42.10 -1.68 12.56
N THR A 623 -40.87 -2.04 12.64
CA THR A 623 -40.41 -3.43 12.66
C THR A 623 -39.43 -3.64 13.82
N LEU A 624 -39.76 -4.56 14.72
CA LEU A 624 -38.94 -4.92 15.87
C LEU A 624 -38.06 -6.14 15.52
N ILE A 625 -36.77 -6.05 15.74
CA ILE A 625 -35.79 -7.09 15.41
C ILE A 625 -35.05 -7.49 16.68
N ASP A 626 -34.82 -8.81 16.89
CA ASP A 626 -34.00 -9.33 17.98
C ASP A 626 -32.51 -9.17 17.72
N GLN A 627 -31.66 -9.49 18.69
CA GLN A 627 -30.20 -9.44 18.58
C GLN A 627 -29.61 -10.42 17.54
N ARG A 628 -30.40 -11.38 17.05
CA ARG A 628 -30.03 -12.34 16.00
C ARG A 628 -30.45 -11.90 14.61
N GLY A 629 -31.13 -10.74 14.50
CA GLY A 629 -31.59 -10.19 13.23
C GLY A 629 -32.97 -10.72 12.78
N HIS A 630 -33.70 -11.45 13.61
CA HIS A 630 -35.04 -11.93 13.26
C HIS A 630 -36.11 -10.89 13.60
N GLN A 631 -37.07 -10.72 12.69
CA GLN A 631 -38.24 -9.89 12.94
C GLN A 631 -39.13 -10.55 14.01
N VAL A 632 -39.36 -9.84 15.10
CA VAL A 632 -40.14 -10.31 16.27
C VAL A 632 -41.54 -9.77 16.24
N SER A 633 -41.70 -8.50 15.85
CA SER A 633 -43.00 -7.83 15.81
C SER A 633 -43.04 -6.75 14.73
N ARG A 634 -44.25 -6.38 14.29
CA ARG A 634 -44.48 -5.30 13.33
C ARG A 634 -45.72 -4.53 13.72
N ALA A 635 -45.69 -3.20 13.55
CA ALA A 635 -46.82 -2.31 13.78
C ALA A 635 -46.85 -1.22 12.71
N THR A 636 -47.95 -0.48 12.62
CA THR A 636 -48.09 0.69 11.75
C THR A 636 -48.58 1.85 12.60
N GLY A 637 -48.02 3.04 12.39
CA GLY A 637 -48.50 4.27 13.06
C GLY A 637 -49.87 4.68 12.59
N ASP A 638 -50.62 5.32 13.47
CA ASP A 638 -51.95 5.88 13.17
C ASP A 638 -51.86 7.26 12.46
N ALA A 639 -53.04 7.85 12.18
CA ALA A 639 -53.12 9.16 11.49
C ALA A 639 -52.46 10.32 12.28
N ASP A 640 -52.41 10.21 13.61
CA ASP A 640 -51.80 11.19 14.52
C ASP A 640 -50.36 10.86 14.86
N GLY A 641 -49.77 9.88 14.16
CA GLY A 641 -48.41 9.38 14.35
C GLY A 641 -48.21 8.54 15.60
N GLY A 642 -49.28 8.17 16.31
CA GLY A 642 -49.24 7.28 17.47
C GLY A 642 -48.95 5.83 17.04
N TYR A 643 -48.21 5.10 17.85
CA TYR A 643 -47.89 3.69 17.57
C TYR A 643 -47.82 2.87 18.86
N VAL A 644 -48.12 1.57 18.73
CA VAL A 644 -47.91 0.58 19.78
C VAL A 644 -47.40 -0.70 19.13
N ILE A 645 -46.30 -1.24 19.65
CA ILE A 645 -45.72 -2.50 19.19
C ILE A 645 -45.49 -3.45 20.36
N GLY A 646 -46.05 -4.66 20.26
CA GLY A 646 -45.93 -5.69 21.31
C GLY A 646 -44.53 -6.34 21.26
N VAL A 647 -43.99 -6.60 22.45
CA VAL A 647 -42.70 -7.27 22.63
C VAL A 647 -42.94 -8.59 23.36
N PRO A 648 -42.52 -9.76 22.80
CA PRO A 648 -42.86 -11.06 23.39
C PRO A 648 -42.07 -11.39 24.66
N GLU A 649 -40.85 -10.89 24.81
CA GLU A 649 -39.97 -11.18 25.95
C GLU A 649 -39.18 -9.93 26.37
N THR A 650 -38.74 -9.88 27.64
CA THR A 650 -37.85 -8.83 28.10
C THR A 650 -36.45 -8.99 27.48
N GLY A 651 -35.88 -7.91 26.92
CA GLY A 651 -34.58 -7.97 26.24
C GLY A 651 -34.26 -6.69 25.50
N SER A 652 -33.11 -6.70 24.78
CA SER A 652 -32.72 -5.61 23.91
C SER A 652 -33.08 -5.93 22.47
N TYR A 653 -33.73 -4.97 21.82
CA TYR A 653 -34.24 -5.06 20.46
C TYR A 653 -33.81 -3.86 19.63
N VAL A 654 -33.88 -3.98 18.31
CA VAL A 654 -33.72 -2.87 17.40
C VAL A 654 -35.06 -2.57 16.76
N LEU A 655 -35.60 -1.37 16.99
CA LEU A 655 -36.80 -0.88 16.38
C LEU A 655 -36.44 -0.11 15.11
N ILE A 656 -36.88 -0.61 13.95
CA ILE A 656 -36.72 0.05 12.66
C ILE A 656 -38.03 0.73 12.29
N ILE A 657 -37.94 2.00 11.91
CA ILE A 657 -39.08 2.83 11.52
C ILE A 657 -38.87 3.30 10.09
N SER A 658 -39.88 3.15 9.24
CA SER A 658 -39.88 3.66 7.88
C SER A 658 -41.22 4.29 7.52
N ALA A 659 -41.20 5.44 6.84
CA ALA A 659 -42.39 6.12 6.34
C ALA A 659 -42.11 6.70 4.95
N THR A 660 -43.15 6.77 4.11
CA THR A 660 -43.04 7.37 2.76
C THR A 660 -42.60 8.83 2.86
N GLY A 661 -41.56 9.21 2.10
CA GLY A 661 -41.06 10.58 2.14
C GLY A 661 -40.21 10.91 3.38
N HIS A 662 -39.74 9.92 4.11
CA HIS A 662 -38.88 10.08 5.28
C HIS A 662 -37.69 9.09 5.24
N GLN A 663 -36.58 9.47 5.88
CA GLN A 663 -35.48 8.54 6.06
C GLN A 663 -35.84 7.43 7.07
N PRO A 664 -35.56 6.14 6.78
CA PRO A 664 -35.68 5.10 7.78
C PRO A 664 -34.75 5.35 8.96
N ALA A 665 -35.26 5.16 10.16
CA ALA A 665 -34.53 5.27 11.41
C ALA A 665 -34.46 3.92 12.12
N ALA A 666 -33.38 3.65 12.87
CA ALA A 666 -33.22 2.47 13.68
C ALA A 666 -32.80 2.87 15.10
N VAL A 667 -33.50 2.40 16.10
CA VAL A 667 -33.26 2.72 17.51
C VAL A 667 -33.13 1.43 18.31
N THR A 668 -32.08 1.34 19.13
CA THR A 668 -31.96 0.22 20.08
C THR A 668 -32.79 0.49 21.33
N VAL A 669 -33.66 -0.45 21.68
CA VAL A 669 -34.61 -0.34 22.82
C VAL A 669 -34.39 -1.54 23.75
N SER A 670 -34.23 -1.28 25.05
CA SER A 670 -34.19 -2.34 26.07
C SER A 670 -35.53 -2.39 26.79
N VAL A 671 -36.25 -3.49 26.61
CA VAL A 671 -37.59 -3.64 27.12
C VAL A 671 -37.58 -4.46 28.39
N GLY A 672 -38.13 -3.87 29.47
CA GLY A 672 -38.37 -4.53 30.77
C GLY A 672 -39.80 -5.11 30.89
N GLN A 673 -40.20 -5.41 32.11
CA GLN A 673 -41.56 -5.96 32.41
C GLN A 673 -42.71 -4.92 32.33
N ARG A 674 -42.41 -3.65 32.12
CA ARG A 674 -43.38 -2.56 31.99
C ARG A 674 -43.38 -2.00 30.60
N ALA A 675 -44.58 -1.56 30.13
CA ALA A 675 -44.70 -0.83 28.88
C ALA A 675 -43.84 0.43 28.90
N GLN A 676 -43.13 0.69 27.77
CA GLN A 676 -42.23 1.83 27.61
C GLN A 676 -42.82 2.85 26.66
N HIS A 677 -42.69 4.14 27.01
CA HIS A 677 -43.04 5.24 26.12
C HIS A 677 -41.79 5.72 25.38
N LEU A 678 -41.86 5.75 24.04
CA LEU A 678 -40.76 6.13 23.17
C LEU A 678 -41.27 7.02 22.03
N ASP A 679 -41.05 8.32 22.12
CA ASP A 679 -41.34 9.23 21.03
C ASP A 679 -40.18 9.22 20.02
N LEU A 680 -40.50 9.19 18.73
CA LEU A 680 -39.56 9.03 17.62
C LEU A 680 -39.67 10.23 16.67
N THR A 681 -38.51 10.72 16.23
CA THR A 681 -38.45 11.79 15.22
C THR A 681 -37.89 11.22 13.93
N LEU A 682 -38.62 11.37 12.80
CA LEU A 682 -38.19 11.01 11.48
C LEU A 682 -37.87 12.26 10.68
N LEU A 683 -36.68 12.23 10.03
CA LEU A 683 -36.27 13.27 9.10
C LEU A 683 -37.03 13.12 7.78
N GLY A 684 -37.64 14.21 7.30
CA GLY A 684 -38.28 14.24 5.99
C GLY A 684 -37.25 14.07 4.87
N SER A 685 -37.64 13.37 3.82
CA SER A 685 -36.86 13.30 2.59
C SER A 685 -37.53 14.10 1.48
N GLY A 686 -36.81 15.03 0.87
CA GLY A 686 -37.20 15.76 -0.30
C GLY A 686 -36.82 15.06 -1.61
N GLU A 687 -37.41 15.51 -2.73
CA GLU A 687 -37.01 15.12 -4.07
C GLU A 687 -36.47 16.35 -4.80
N LEU A 688 -35.29 16.22 -5.38
CA LEU A 688 -34.69 17.25 -6.23
C LEU A 688 -34.79 16.81 -7.69
N SER A 689 -35.44 17.60 -8.52
CA SER A 689 -35.55 17.34 -9.96
C SER A 689 -35.24 18.59 -10.79
N GLY A 690 -34.96 18.40 -12.07
CA GLY A 690 -34.71 19.51 -13.00
C GLY A 690 -34.32 19.03 -14.39
N ILE A 691 -33.97 19.99 -15.24
CA ILE A 691 -33.51 19.73 -16.61
C ILE A 691 -32.15 20.39 -16.79
N VAL A 692 -31.22 19.62 -17.36
CA VAL A 692 -29.91 20.15 -17.78
C VAL A 692 -29.94 20.49 -19.23
N ARG A 693 -29.54 21.75 -19.58
CA ARG A 693 -29.53 22.26 -20.94
C ARG A 693 -28.21 22.93 -21.31
N SER A 694 -27.89 22.91 -22.58
CA SER A 694 -26.78 23.71 -23.10
C SER A 694 -27.18 25.21 -23.12
N ALA A 695 -26.35 26.05 -22.49
CA ALA A 695 -26.56 27.51 -22.49
C ALA A 695 -26.48 28.15 -23.89
N ALA A 696 -25.75 27.53 -24.81
CA ALA A 696 -25.57 28.05 -26.18
C ALA A 696 -26.72 27.69 -27.12
N SER A 697 -27.31 26.50 -27.02
CA SER A 697 -28.32 25.98 -27.94
C SER A 697 -29.69 25.80 -27.30
N GLY A 698 -29.80 25.85 -25.97
CA GLY A 698 -31.03 25.50 -25.23
C GLY A 698 -31.45 24.05 -25.31
N THR A 699 -30.66 23.18 -25.97
CA THR A 699 -30.97 21.77 -26.12
C THR A 699 -30.73 21.00 -24.84
N PRO A 700 -31.58 20.02 -24.51
CA PRO A 700 -31.39 19.18 -23.32
C PRO A 700 -30.12 18.31 -23.47
N LEU A 701 -29.38 18.12 -22.39
CA LEU A 701 -28.14 17.34 -22.34
C LEU A 701 -28.43 15.96 -21.81
N TYR A 702 -28.19 14.93 -22.64
CA TYR A 702 -28.26 13.54 -22.29
C TYR A 702 -26.97 13.07 -21.58
N GLY A 703 -27.10 12.21 -20.59
CA GLY A 703 -25.94 11.60 -19.95
C GLY A 703 -25.14 12.53 -19.03
N ALA A 704 -25.64 13.71 -18.72
CA ALA A 704 -25.02 14.58 -17.73
C ALA A 704 -25.13 13.94 -16.33
N THR A 705 -24.02 13.89 -15.61
CA THR A 705 -23.95 13.37 -14.24
C THR A 705 -24.22 14.51 -13.27
N ILE A 706 -25.25 14.34 -12.45
CA ILE A 706 -25.64 15.26 -11.38
C ILE A 706 -25.20 14.63 -10.06
N THR A 707 -24.45 15.36 -9.26
CA THR A 707 -23.99 14.91 -7.95
C THR A 707 -24.38 15.95 -6.91
N LEU A 708 -25.03 15.53 -5.85
CA LEU A 708 -25.41 16.36 -4.72
C LEU A 708 -24.47 16.04 -3.55
N THR A 709 -23.78 17.05 -3.04
CA THR A 709 -22.86 16.89 -1.90
C THR A 709 -23.36 17.74 -0.72
N ASP A 710 -23.17 17.21 0.50
CA ASP A 710 -23.41 17.97 1.73
C ASP A 710 -22.30 19.02 1.97
N LEU A 711 -22.41 19.78 3.07
CA LEU A 711 -21.43 20.78 3.48
C LEU A 711 -20.04 20.19 3.83
N ARG A 712 -19.94 18.87 4.00
CA ARG A 712 -18.67 18.15 4.24
C ARG A 712 -18.07 17.60 2.96
N GLY A 713 -18.75 17.78 1.81
CA GLY A 713 -18.35 17.22 0.54
C GLY A 713 -18.70 15.74 0.34
N GLU A 714 -19.52 15.15 1.22
CA GLU A 714 -20.00 13.79 1.04
C GLU A 714 -21.14 13.75 0.03
N VAL A 715 -21.12 12.74 -0.86
CA VAL A 715 -22.16 12.56 -1.87
C VAL A 715 -23.40 11.98 -1.21
N VAL A 716 -24.47 12.76 -1.18
CA VAL A 716 -25.77 12.36 -0.60
C VAL A 716 -26.75 11.92 -1.68
N GLY A 717 -26.52 12.25 -2.93
CA GLY A 717 -27.34 11.82 -4.06
C GLY A 717 -26.62 11.96 -5.38
N ALA A 718 -26.94 11.07 -6.33
CA ALA A 718 -26.43 11.16 -7.70
C ALA A 718 -27.52 10.71 -8.68
N ALA A 719 -27.55 11.34 -9.84
CA ALA A 719 -28.45 11.00 -10.93
C ALA A 719 -27.77 11.26 -12.29
N MET A 720 -28.23 10.58 -13.34
CA MET A 720 -27.86 10.88 -14.71
C MET A 720 -29.06 11.43 -15.46
N THR A 721 -28.82 12.38 -16.37
CA THR A 721 -29.90 12.93 -17.18
C THR A 721 -30.39 11.95 -18.24
N THR A 722 -31.70 11.88 -18.41
CA THR A 722 -32.39 11.14 -19.47
C THR A 722 -32.23 11.83 -20.83
N ALA A 723 -32.76 11.21 -21.90
CA ALA A 723 -32.74 11.79 -23.26
C ALA A 723 -33.36 13.19 -23.33
N ASP A 724 -34.31 13.53 -22.46
CA ASP A 724 -34.98 14.85 -22.35
C ASP A 724 -34.19 15.82 -21.44
N GLY A 725 -32.97 15.44 -21.03
CA GLY A 725 -32.14 16.21 -20.11
C GLY A 725 -32.65 16.23 -18.66
N ARG A 726 -33.66 15.44 -18.29
CA ARG A 726 -34.23 15.42 -16.94
C ARG A 726 -33.41 14.60 -15.99
N TYR A 727 -33.29 15.08 -14.74
CA TYR A 727 -32.71 14.33 -13.63
C TYR A 727 -33.63 14.36 -12.41
N VAL A 728 -33.53 13.31 -11.57
CA VAL A 728 -34.27 13.21 -10.32
C VAL A 728 -33.40 12.54 -9.27
N CYS A 729 -33.26 13.21 -8.13
CA CYS A 729 -32.60 12.66 -6.94
C CYS A 729 -33.64 12.51 -5.85
N HIS A 730 -33.86 11.26 -5.40
CA HIS A 730 -34.85 10.93 -4.37
C HIS A 730 -34.20 10.76 -3.00
N GLY A 731 -34.96 10.94 -1.93
CA GLY A 731 -34.56 10.56 -0.57
C GLY A 731 -33.55 11.53 0.07
N ILE A 732 -33.53 12.78 -0.36
CA ILE A 732 -32.61 13.79 0.16
C ILE A 732 -33.20 14.43 1.41
N VAL A 733 -32.43 14.45 2.50
CA VAL A 733 -32.80 15.11 3.76
C VAL A 733 -32.86 16.63 3.55
N SER A 734 -33.70 17.32 4.33
CA SER A 734 -33.67 18.79 4.34
C SER A 734 -32.31 19.32 4.76
N GLY A 735 -31.82 20.32 4.03
CA GLY A 735 -30.52 20.90 4.30
C GLY A 735 -29.94 21.68 3.12
N THR A 736 -28.76 22.22 3.32
CA THR A 736 -28.04 22.95 2.28
C THR A 736 -27.01 22.02 1.62
N TYR A 737 -27.04 21.98 0.29
CA TYR A 737 -26.24 21.09 -0.51
C TYR A 737 -25.58 21.83 -1.67
N THR A 738 -24.49 21.28 -2.17
CA THR A 738 -23.89 21.72 -3.43
C THR A 738 -24.24 20.73 -4.54
N LEU A 739 -24.96 21.20 -5.53
CA LEU A 739 -25.34 20.47 -6.74
C LEU A 739 -24.26 20.69 -7.80
N VAL A 740 -23.63 19.60 -8.25
CA VAL A 740 -22.60 19.63 -9.28
C VAL A 740 -23.11 18.89 -10.51
N ALA A 741 -23.05 19.53 -11.67
CA ALA A 741 -23.40 18.95 -12.97
C ALA A 741 -22.15 18.84 -13.84
N VAL A 742 -21.91 17.66 -14.42
CA VAL A 742 -20.80 17.36 -15.33
C VAL A 742 -21.34 16.66 -16.57
N ALA A 743 -21.01 17.17 -17.75
CA ALA A 743 -21.36 16.56 -19.02
C ALA A 743 -20.18 16.63 -19.99
N GLU A 744 -20.19 15.77 -21.01
CA GLU A 744 -19.13 15.67 -22.02
C GLU A 744 -19.09 16.97 -22.84
N HIS A 745 -17.89 17.51 -23.05
CA HIS A 745 -17.62 18.77 -23.74
C HIS A 745 -18.31 20.02 -23.15
N MET A 746 -18.77 19.92 -21.90
CA MET A 746 -19.41 21.01 -21.18
C MET A 746 -18.59 21.45 -19.97
N ARG A 747 -18.61 22.72 -19.64
CA ARG A 747 -17.98 23.25 -18.44
C ARG A 747 -18.75 22.75 -17.22
N PRO A 748 -18.11 22.13 -16.22
CA PRO A 748 -18.76 21.73 -14.97
C PRO A 748 -19.45 22.93 -14.31
N SER A 749 -20.68 22.71 -13.85
CA SER A 749 -21.47 23.71 -13.13
C SER A 749 -21.69 23.26 -11.70
N ALA A 750 -21.53 24.17 -10.75
CA ALA A 750 -21.78 23.91 -9.33
C ALA A 750 -22.63 25.04 -8.75
N THR A 751 -23.69 24.65 -8.02
CA THR A 751 -24.63 25.61 -7.42
C THR A 751 -25.01 25.10 -6.02
N THR A 752 -25.05 26.02 -5.05
CA THR A 752 -25.55 25.71 -3.70
C THR A 752 -27.04 25.91 -3.67
N LEU A 753 -27.76 24.91 -3.12
CA LEU A 753 -29.21 24.94 -2.98
C LEU A 753 -29.65 24.40 -1.62
N THR A 754 -30.82 24.80 -1.15
CA THR A 754 -31.41 24.31 0.10
C THR A 754 -32.61 23.44 -0.23
N VAL A 755 -32.56 22.17 0.17
CA VAL A 755 -33.69 21.23 0.03
C VAL A 755 -34.63 21.40 1.23
N PRO A 756 -35.92 21.64 1.01
CA PRO A 756 -36.89 21.81 2.10
C PRO A 756 -37.24 20.49 2.80
N ASP A 757 -37.86 20.56 3.98
CA ASP A 757 -38.19 19.41 4.86
C ASP A 757 -39.10 18.37 4.20
N ALA A 758 -39.85 18.73 3.20
CA ALA A 758 -40.66 17.84 2.37
C ALA A 758 -41.06 18.51 1.06
N GLY A 759 -41.24 17.70 0.03
CA GLY A 759 -41.70 18.17 -1.27
C GLY A 759 -40.71 18.06 -2.39
N LEU A 760 -41.10 18.60 -3.56
CA LEU A 760 -40.33 18.61 -4.78
C LEU A 760 -39.61 19.96 -4.91
N LEU A 761 -38.30 19.93 -4.93
CA LEU A 761 -37.47 21.08 -5.33
C LEU A 761 -37.10 20.91 -6.79
N ARG A 762 -37.45 21.90 -7.61
CA ARG A 762 -37.06 21.93 -9.01
C ARG A 762 -35.92 22.93 -9.21
N HIS A 763 -34.83 22.43 -9.83
CA HIS A 763 -33.68 23.26 -10.17
C HIS A 763 -33.16 22.90 -11.57
N ASP A 764 -33.37 23.80 -12.54
CA ASP A 764 -32.88 23.60 -13.90
C ASP A 764 -31.43 24.13 -14.03
N ILE A 765 -30.56 23.41 -14.76
CA ILE A 765 -29.14 23.69 -14.85
C ILE A 765 -28.80 24.05 -16.29
N GLU A 766 -28.13 25.20 -16.48
CA GLU A 766 -27.58 25.60 -17.77
C GLU A 766 -26.05 25.38 -17.76
N MET A 767 -25.56 24.65 -18.76
CA MET A 767 -24.14 24.33 -18.89
C MET A 767 -23.58 24.99 -20.16
N SER A 768 -22.48 25.70 -20.03
CA SER A 768 -21.78 26.31 -21.16
C SER A 768 -20.85 25.28 -21.82
N PRO A 769 -20.85 25.20 -23.18
CA PRO A 769 -19.91 24.32 -23.87
C PRO A 769 -18.46 24.79 -23.65
N MET A 770 -17.51 23.86 -23.64
CA MET A 770 -16.09 24.15 -23.71
C MET A 770 -15.76 24.67 -25.11
N ALA A 771 -14.69 25.46 -25.23
CA ALA A 771 -14.32 26.02 -26.51
C ALA A 771 -13.57 24.98 -27.37
N VAL A 772 -13.73 25.14 -28.68
CA VAL A 772 -13.04 24.36 -29.71
C VAL A 772 -12.17 25.31 -30.50
N LEU A 773 -10.86 25.00 -30.59
CA LEU A 773 -9.92 25.73 -31.42
C LEU A 773 -9.68 24.91 -32.70
N ALA A 774 -10.15 25.41 -33.81
CA ALA A 774 -9.95 24.87 -35.16
C ALA A 774 -9.03 25.81 -35.96
N GLY A 775 -8.36 25.27 -36.97
CA GLY A 775 -7.54 26.07 -37.88
C GLY A 775 -6.76 25.24 -38.87
N SER A 776 -5.98 25.92 -39.70
CA SER A 776 -5.12 25.29 -40.69
C SER A 776 -3.67 25.73 -40.47
N ALA A 777 -2.73 24.80 -40.63
CA ALA A 777 -1.32 25.12 -40.70
C ALA A 777 -0.93 25.19 -42.19
N LEU A 778 -0.51 26.38 -42.60
CA LEU A 778 -0.17 26.69 -43.99
C LEU A 778 1.31 27.02 -44.09
N ALA A 779 1.96 26.59 -45.14
CA ALA A 779 3.29 27.03 -45.53
C ALA A 779 3.20 28.46 -46.07
N GLU A 780 4.34 29.15 -46.24
CA GLU A 780 4.42 30.54 -46.72
C GLU A 780 3.79 30.74 -48.12
N ASP A 781 3.83 29.71 -48.95
CA ASP A 781 3.23 29.66 -50.27
C ASP A 781 1.73 29.27 -50.27
N GLY A 782 1.12 29.19 -49.10
CA GLY A 782 -0.30 28.84 -48.91
C GLY A 782 -0.65 27.36 -49.02
N ARG A 783 0.33 26.48 -49.17
CA ARG A 783 0.10 25.02 -49.18
C ARG A 783 -0.16 24.49 -47.78
N PRO A 784 -1.12 23.56 -47.59
CA PRO A 784 -1.37 22.94 -46.32
C PRO A 784 -0.16 22.11 -45.86
N VAL A 785 0.16 22.14 -44.57
CA VAL A 785 1.25 21.38 -43.94
C VAL A 785 0.66 20.21 -43.15
N PRO A 786 0.71 18.98 -43.64
CA PRO A 786 0.26 17.80 -42.91
C PRO A 786 1.22 17.43 -41.79
N ASP A 787 0.70 16.74 -40.77
CA ASP A 787 1.44 16.22 -39.60
C ASP A 787 2.19 17.27 -38.76
N ALA A 788 1.84 18.56 -38.91
CA ALA A 788 2.40 19.61 -38.09
C ALA A 788 1.87 19.50 -36.65
N GLN A 789 2.77 19.60 -35.67
CA GLN A 789 2.38 19.55 -34.27
C GLN A 789 1.97 20.94 -33.77
N ILE A 790 0.72 21.06 -33.35
CA ILE A 790 0.14 22.28 -32.75
C ILE A 790 0.09 22.05 -31.24
N SER A 791 0.71 22.94 -30.48
CA SER A 791 0.73 22.92 -29.02
C SER A 791 0.06 24.18 -28.49
N VAL A 792 -0.89 24.02 -27.58
CA VAL A 792 -1.60 25.13 -26.94
C VAL A 792 -1.10 25.26 -25.50
N LEU A 793 -0.52 26.42 -25.20
CA LEU A 793 0.06 26.71 -23.88
C LEU A 793 -0.82 27.74 -23.17
N ASN A 794 -0.96 27.63 -21.85
CA ASN A 794 -1.64 28.65 -21.04
C ASN A 794 -0.77 29.90 -20.84
N THR A 795 -1.26 30.89 -20.10
CA THR A 795 -0.53 32.14 -19.80
C THR A 795 0.75 31.94 -18.98
N THR A 796 0.88 30.81 -18.29
CA THR A 796 2.07 30.42 -17.52
C THR A 796 3.09 29.62 -18.34
N GLY A 797 2.77 29.32 -19.61
CA GLY A 797 3.63 28.54 -20.51
C GLY A 797 3.49 27.03 -20.40
N ASP A 798 2.50 26.55 -19.62
CA ASP A 798 2.24 25.11 -19.47
C ASP A 798 1.42 24.58 -20.65
N LEU A 799 1.74 23.37 -21.08
CA LEU A 799 1.05 22.70 -22.16
C LEU A 799 -0.36 22.28 -21.73
N THR A 800 -1.38 22.89 -22.33
CA THR A 800 -2.80 22.58 -22.08
C THR A 800 -3.32 21.51 -23.02
N ALA A 801 -3.00 21.58 -24.30
CA ALA A 801 -3.44 20.63 -25.31
C ALA A 801 -2.46 20.52 -26.48
N THR A 802 -2.53 19.40 -27.23
CA THR A 802 -1.79 19.19 -28.47
C THR A 802 -2.67 18.57 -29.52
N ALA A 803 -2.53 19.00 -30.76
CA ALA A 803 -3.13 18.39 -31.92
C ALA A 803 -2.10 18.20 -33.04
N ARG A 804 -2.40 17.35 -34.04
CA ARG A 804 -1.65 17.27 -35.29
C ARG A 804 -2.55 17.64 -36.44
N THR A 805 -1.98 18.23 -37.46
CA THR A 805 -2.71 18.55 -38.66
C THR A 805 -2.97 17.31 -39.52
N ASP A 806 -4.14 17.24 -40.14
CA ASP A 806 -4.50 16.21 -41.10
C ASP A 806 -3.81 16.39 -42.48
N ASP A 807 -4.12 15.57 -43.45
CA ASP A 807 -3.59 15.63 -44.81
C ASP A 807 -3.91 16.93 -45.53
N ASN A 808 -4.92 17.69 -45.06
CA ASN A 808 -5.32 19.00 -45.60
C ASN A 808 -4.77 20.14 -44.74
N GLY A 809 -3.85 19.84 -43.83
CA GLY A 809 -3.26 20.84 -42.93
C GLY A 809 -4.19 21.36 -41.84
N ARG A 810 -5.36 20.76 -41.62
CA ARG A 810 -6.32 21.20 -40.60
C ARG A 810 -6.06 20.57 -39.26
N TYR A 811 -6.26 21.35 -38.19
CA TYR A 811 -6.16 20.85 -36.82
C TYR A 811 -7.40 21.23 -36.00
N LEU A 812 -7.70 20.44 -34.99
CA LEU A 812 -8.81 20.63 -34.08
C LEU A 812 -8.33 20.31 -32.64
N VAL A 813 -8.53 21.27 -31.74
CA VAL A 813 -8.30 21.11 -30.31
C VAL A 813 -9.63 21.36 -29.60
N THR A 814 -10.15 20.31 -28.95
CA THR A 814 -11.40 20.37 -28.20
C THR A 814 -11.14 20.61 -26.70
N ASP A 815 -12.20 20.96 -25.98
CA ASP A 815 -12.23 21.03 -24.53
C ASP A 815 -11.29 22.07 -23.91
N LEU A 816 -11.09 23.20 -24.59
CA LEU A 816 -10.32 24.32 -24.05
C LEU A 816 -11.16 25.15 -23.08
N PRO A 817 -10.70 25.39 -21.85
CA PRO A 817 -11.28 26.41 -20.96
C PRO A 817 -11.22 27.81 -21.57
N GLN A 818 -12.11 28.70 -21.16
CA GLN A 818 -12.00 30.11 -21.55
C GLN A 818 -10.72 30.72 -20.97
N GLY A 819 -9.97 31.45 -21.80
CA GLY A 819 -8.70 32.05 -21.38
C GLY A 819 -7.84 32.55 -22.52
N GLN A 820 -6.68 33.06 -22.19
CA GLN A 820 -5.65 33.44 -23.17
C GLN A 820 -4.69 32.26 -23.33
N TYR A 821 -4.36 31.94 -24.55
CA TYR A 821 -3.47 30.85 -24.91
C TYR A 821 -2.41 31.27 -25.90
N THR A 822 -1.27 30.63 -25.83
CA THR A 822 -0.21 30.71 -26.83
C THR A 822 -0.25 29.45 -27.69
N VAL A 823 -0.56 29.59 -28.96
CA VAL A 823 -0.52 28.46 -29.91
C VAL A 823 0.87 28.41 -30.52
N VAL A 824 1.53 27.28 -30.40
CA VAL A 824 2.86 27.02 -30.93
C VAL A 824 2.75 25.91 -31.97
N ALA A 825 2.97 26.24 -33.21
CA ALA A 825 3.09 25.24 -34.28
C ALA A 825 4.56 24.90 -34.50
N ARG A 826 4.88 23.63 -34.41
CA ARG A 826 6.23 23.12 -34.67
C ARG A 826 6.40 22.83 -36.15
N GLY A 827 7.07 23.76 -36.79
CA GLY A 827 7.68 23.66 -38.11
C GLY A 827 9.13 24.16 -38.01
N TYR A 828 9.82 24.37 -39.11
CA TYR A 828 11.13 24.99 -39.12
C TYR A 828 11.01 26.32 -39.85
N PRO A 829 11.09 27.45 -39.15
CA PRO A 829 11.10 27.75 -37.72
C PRO A 829 9.72 27.58 -37.03
N PRO A 830 9.66 27.40 -35.67
CA PRO A 830 8.39 27.32 -34.97
C PRO A 830 7.66 28.66 -35.00
N SER A 831 6.36 28.61 -35.28
CA SER A 831 5.50 29.82 -35.27
C SER A 831 4.73 29.86 -33.94
N THR A 832 4.64 31.06 -33.33
CA THR A 832 3.91 31.30 -32.08
C THR A 832 2.92 32.43 -32.26
N SER A 833 1.69 32.20 -31.82
CA SER A 833 0.64 33.20 -31.83
C SER A 833 -0.17 33.20 -30.54
N GLN A 834 -0.62 34.36 -30.10
CA GLN A 834 -1.48 34.44 -28.91
C GLN A 834 -2.94 34.54 -29.38
N ILE A 835 -3.79 33.77 -28.72
CA ILE A 835 -5.24 33.78 -28.99
C ILE A 835 -6.00 33.93 -27.68
N THR A 836 -7.18 34.51 -27.77
CA THR A 836 -8.14 34.55 -26.65
C THR A 836 -9.32 33.65 -26.99
N VAL A 837 -9.55 32.67 -26.14
CA VAL A 837 -10.66 31.72 -26.26
C VAL A 837 -11.77 32.17 -25.32
N ALA A 838 -12.88 32.63 -25.88
CA ALA A 838 -14.02 33.14 -25.11
C ALA A 838 -15.20 32.15 -25.00
N GLY A 839 -15.07 30.93 -25.55
CA GLY A 839 -16.11 29.93 -25.67
C GLY A 839 -16.62 29.75 -27.12
N GLY A 840 -17.14 28.57 -27.47
CA GLY A 840 -17.54 28.25 -28.82
C GLY A 840 -16.35 27.88 -29.73
N GLU A 841 -16.56 27.87 -31.05
CA GLU A 841 -15.53 27.56 -32.02
C GLU A 841 -14.69 28.82 -32.34
N VAL A 842 -13.38 28.69 -32.11
CA VAL A 842 -12.39 29.73 -32.44
C VAL A 842 -11.54 29.25 -33.59
N ASN A 843 -11.59 29.94 -34.74
CA ASN A 843 -10.77 29.64 -35.89
C ASN A 843 -9.45 30.40 -35.83
N HIS A 844 -8.33 29.66 -35.95
CA HIS A 844 -7.00 30.26 -35.92
C HIS A 844 -6.04 29.55 -36.88
N ASP A 845 -5.66 30.19 -37.98
CA ASP A 845 -4.70 29.65 -38.95
C ASP A 845 -3.28 30.02 -38.56
N VAL A 846 -2.35 29.07 -38.65
CA VAL A 846 -0.95 29.23 -38.35
C VAL A 846 -0.11 29.14 -39.61
N LYS A 847 0.75 30.13 -39.83
CA LYS A 847 1.71 30.12 -40.93
C LYS A 847 3.05 29.57 -40.45
N LEU A 848 3.56 28.57 -41.17
CA LEU A 848 4.85 27.93 -40.92
C LEU A 848 5.83 28.30 -42.03
N GLY A 849 6.97 28.92 -41.68
CA GLY A 849 7.99 29.31 -42.63
C GLY A 849 8.82 30.51 -42.11
N TYR A 850 9.89 30.88 -42.83
CA TYR A 850 10.67 32.09 -42.51
C TYR A 850 9.89 33.31 -42.99
N GLN A 851 9.62 34.28 -42.15
CA GLN A 851 9.31 35.63 -42.61
C GLN A 851 10.64 36.23 -43.15
N LEU A 852 10.74 36.37 -44.42
CA LEU A 852 11.76 37.26 -45.02
C LEU A 852 11.33 38.66 -44.60
N GLU A 853 12.05 39.26 -43.64
CA GLU A 853 11.95 40.72 -43.42
C GLU A 853 12.28 41.38 -44.72
N ASP A 854 11.29 42.07 -45.30
CA ASP A 854 11.54 43.01 -46.43
C ASP A 854 12.56 44.04 -45.99
N SER A 855 13.80 43.88 -46.42
CA SER A 855 14.86 44.84 -46.30
C SER A 855 14.47 46.03 -47.18
N GLN A 856 13.95 47.12 -46.52
CA GLN A 856 14.05 48.46 -47.07
C GLN A 856 15.37 49.08 -46.63
#